data_f5ac61e0c9e8f5a02051c40f9839e2ae
#
_entry.id   f5ac61e0c9e8f5a02051c40f9839e2ae
#
_cell.length_a   1.000
_cell.length_b   1.000
_cell.length_c   1.000
_cell.angle_alpha   90.00
_cell.angle_beta   90.00
_cell.angle_gamma   90.00
#
_symmetry.space_group_name_H-M   'P 1'
#
loop_
_entity.id
_entity.type
_entity.pdbx_description
1 polymer ?
#
loop_
_entity_poly.entity_id
_entity_poly.type
_entity_poly.pdbx_seq_one_letter_code
_entity_poly.pdbx_strand_id
1 'polypeptide(L)'
;MNIDDLNPAQRQAVERTEGPVLILAGAGSGKTKVLTTRIAYLVEDKQVLPANILAITFTNKAANEMRERVENIIGENSREMWISTFHSCCVRILRKDINKIGYNRSFVIYDASDQLTLVKDCLKELNLDDKKFEPKSIISYISSAKDKLQGPKEFAREAEGDIWLSKIAEVYAIYQDRLLRNSALDFDDLIVKTVELLQSSEDVLNFYRGKFKYIMVDEYQDTSRAQYQLIKMLAQGHQNICVVGDDDQSIYGWRGADIRNILEFEKDYDDVFVVKLEQNYRSTQLILDTANHLIANNVERKKKRLWSDKKEGQPVKIKLLRNEVEEASYVAEEIYNHSMETGRPFEDYAVLYRANAQARAIEDALNRFQIPYSIYGGTKFYERKEIKDLLAYLRIIVNPQDDISVKRVINVPRRGIGLRTIEKLEDRASLMKESIYSVILDVDNNSDISTKAKKSINEFLDLISIFRTFVDAYSPSQLVEKVLDMTGYIHELEEVVAKNQNLQNGKAEDAQDRIDNLKEFISIALEYENSDLNNEEEKNLENFLATISLSSDMAEEEEEGLSKVSMMTMHSSKGLEFPVVFIVGMEENIFPIARAISSMSDSDIEEERRLCYVGITRAMRVLYLTYVATRTLYGKTSVNMRSRFLAELPEETTEVLDSPVKVNKYDHADYSLLHNYAEKYKKQMNVDNIKKVARSARP
;
A
#
# COMPACT_ATOMS: atom_id res chain seq x y z
N MET A 1 -4.65 33.96 -9.11
CA MET A 1 -4.69 32.60 -9.73
C MET A 1 -4.74 32.73 -11.26
N ASN A 2 -3.90 31.98 -12.01
CA ASN A 2 -3.88 32.10 -13.48
C ASN A 2 -4.62 30.89 -14.12
N ILE A 3 -5.93 31.04 -14.41
CA ILE A 3 -6.74 30.03 -15.11
C ILE A 3 -6.35 29.95 -16.60
N ASP A 4 -5.65 30.95 -17.12
CA ASP A 4 -5.31 31.05 -18.55
C ASP A 4 -4.24 30.03 -18.98
N ASP A 5 -3.52 29.42 -18.02
CA ASP A 5 -2.54 28.34 -18.26
C ASP A 5 -3.21 26.94 -18.40
N LEU A 6 -4.54 26.86 -18.31
CA LEU A 6 -5.30 25.64 -18.48
C LEU A 6 -5.75 25.48 -19.94
N ASN A 7 -5.70 24.24 -20.45
CA ASN A 7 -6.35 23.95 -21.72
C ASN A 7 -7.89 24.04 -21.59
N PRO A 8 -8.63 24.13 -22.71
CA PRO A 8 -10.08 24.33 -22.64
C PRO A 8 -10.85 23.31 -21.83
N ALA A 9 -10.46 22.02 -21.86
CA ALA A 9 -11.10 20.97 -21.10
C ALA A 9 -10.79 21.09 -19.58
N GLN A 10 -9.53 21.36 -19.24
CA GLN A 10 -9.12 21.61 -17.86
C GLN A 10 -9.84 22.83 -17.29
N ARG A 11 -9.97 23.90 -18.07
CA ARG A 11 -10.69 25.12 -17.67
C ARG A 11 -12.18 24.85 -17.41
N GLN A 12 -12.86 24.12 -18.28
CA GLN A 12 -14.25 23.71 -18.07
C GLN A 12 -14.43 22.92 -16.76
N ALA A 13 -13.49 22.00 -16.47
CA ALA A 13 -13.50 21.20 -15.24
C ALA A 13 -13.31 22.07 -13.98
N VAL A 14 -12.54 23.16 -14.05
CA VAL A 14 -12.33 24.09 -12.94
C VAL A 14 -13.53 25.01 -12.72
N GLU A 15 -14.10 25.59 -13.80
CA GLU A 15 -15.16 26.60 -13.74
C GLU A 15 -16.54 26.02 -13.36
N ARG A 16 -16.81 24.74 -13.66
CA ARG A 16 -18.08 24.07 -13.28
C ARG A 16 -18.06 23.69 -11.81
N THR A 17 -18.46 24.58 -10.90
CA THR A 17 -18.37 24.41 -9.45
C THR A 17 -19.53 23.64 -8.84
N GLU A 18 -20.75 23.83 -9.34
CA GLU A 18 -21.98 23.28 -8.76
C GLU A 18 -22.41 21.98 -9.46
N GLY A 19 -22.98 21.08 -8.68
CA GLY A 19 -23.47 19.78 -9.10
C GLY A 19 -22.38 18.71 -9.28
N PRO A 20 -22.76 17.50 -9.70
CA PRO A 20 -21.84 16.39 -9.88
C PRO A 20 -20.97 16.56 -11.14
N VAL A 21 -19.67 16.40 -10.96
CA VAL A 21 -18.66 16.51 -12.02
C VAL A 21 -17.84 15.24 -12.10
N LEU A 22 -17.75 14.62 -13.26
CA LEU A 22 -16.88 13.50 -13.56
C LEU A 22 -15.78 13.96 -14.52
N ILE A 23 -14.53 13.90 -14.05
CA ILE A 23 -13.35 14.20 -14.85
C ILE A 23 -12.67 12.87 -15.22
N LEU A 24 -12.88 12.45 -16.47
CA LEU A 24 -12.19 11.29 -17.05
C LEU A 24 -10.82 11.75 -17.56
N ALA A 25 -9.79 11.52 -16.76
CA ALA A 25 -8.48 12.10 -16.98
C ALA A 25 -7.43 11.02 -17.22
N GLY A 26 -6.94 10.93 -18.45
CA GLY A 26 -5.91 9.96 -18.79
C GLY A 26 -4.57 10.19 -18.06
N ALA A 27 -3.65 9.25 -18.22
CA ALA A 27 -2.31 9.37 -17.67
C ALA A 27 -1.63 10.68 -18.12
N GLY A 28 -0.96 11.39 -17.22
CA GLY A 28 -0.20 12.61 -17.55
C GLY A 28 -1.01 13.78 -18.09
N SER A 29 -2.34 13.80 -17.91
CA SER A 29 -3.23 14.87 -18.40
C SER A 29 -3.39 16.05 -17.44
N GLY A 30 -2.69 16.03 -16.28
CA GLY A 30 -2.74 17.11 -15.29
C GLY A 30 -3.90 17.00 -14.30
N LYS A 31 -4.35 15.78 -13.94
CA LYS A 31 -5.40 15.52 -12.94
C LYS A 31 -5.23 16.38 -11.68
N THR A 32 -4.08 16.27 -11.02
CA THR A 32 -3.79 16.99 -9.77
C THR A 32 -3.80 18.51 -9.99
N LYS A 33 -3.26 19.00 -11.13
CA LYS A 33 -3.30 20.43 -11.47
C LYS A 33 -4.74 20.93 -11.56
N VAL A 34 -5.64 20.19 -12.20
CA VAL A 34 -7.05 20.57 -12.31
C VAL A 34 -7.73 20.60 -10.96
N LEU A 35 -7.52 19.57 -10.09
CA LEU A 35 -8.09 19.53 -8.75
C LEU A 35 -7.60 20.69 -7.88
N THR A 36 -6.29 20.91 -7.81
CA THR A 36 -5.71 21.99 -6.99
C THR A 36 -6.16 23.37 -7.48
N THR A 37 -6.22 23.56 -8.80
CA THR A 37 -6.73 24.81 -9.38
C THR A 37 -8.22 25.00 -9.11
N ARG A 38 -9.03 23.92 -9.16
CA ARG A 38 -10.46 23.98 -8.81
C ARG A 38 -10.67 24.34 -7.35
N ILE A 39 -9.87 23.78 -6.44
CA ILE A 39 -9.89 24.15 -5.01
C ILE A 39 -9.63 25.66 -4.85
N ALA A 40 -8.56 26.14 -5.46
CA ALA A 40 -8.20 27.55 -5.40
C ALA A 40 -9.29 28.45 -5.99
N TYR A 41 -9.89 28.06 -7.12
CA TYR A 41 -11.00 28.78 -7.74
C TYR A 41 -12.24 28.87 -6.83
N LEU A 42 -12.57 27.78 -6.13
CA LEU A 42 -13.66 27.78 -5.14
C LEU A 42 -13.40 28.79 -4.02
N VAL A 43 -12.17 28.86 -3.51
CA VAL A 43 -11.85 29.76 -2.40
C VAL A 43 -11.72 31.21 -2.83
N GLU A 44 -10.94 31.49 -3.88
CA GLU A 44 -10.63 32.86 -4.30
C GLU A 44 -11.77 33.53 -5.06
N ASP A 45 -12.33 32.82 -6.09
CA ASP A 45 -13.33 33.40 -6.99
C ASP A 45 -14.76 33.18 -6.50
N LYS A 46 -15.05 32.01 -5.89
CA LYS A 46 -16.39 31.68 -5.39
C LYS A 46 -16.58 31.99 -3.89
N GLN A 47 -15.50 32.43 -3.22
CA GLN A 47 -15.52 32.80 -1.79
C GLN A 47 -16.05 31.67 -0.89
N VAL A 48 -15.75 30.42 -1.25
CA VAL A 48 -16.09 29.25 -0.43
C VAL A 48 -15.13 29.20 0.75
N LEU A 49 -15.68 29.02 1.96
CA LEU A 49 -14.85 28.86 3.14
C LEU A 49 -14.01 27.58 3.02
N PRO A 50 -12.68 27.65 3.25
CA PRO A 50 -11.79 26.48 3.18
C PRO A 50 -12.28 25.29 4.01
N ALA A 51 -12.81 25.51 5.21
CA ALA A 51 -13.37 24.48 6.08
C ALA A 51 -14.56 23.70 5.48
N ASN A 52 -15.18 24.22 4.41
CA ASN A 52 -16.29 23.57 3.71
C ASN A 52 -15.83 22.65 2.56
N ILE A 53 -14.52 22.52 2.34
CA ILE A 53 -13.94 21.71 1.27
C ILE A 53 -13.32 20.44 1.85
N LEU A 54 -13.73 19.29 1.29
CA LEU A 54 -13.13 17.99 1.52
C LEU A 54 -12.48 17.50 0.22
N ALA A 55 -11.17 17.30 0.22
CA ALA A 55 -10.43 16.71 -0.88
C ALA A 55 -9.78 15.40 -0.42
N ILE A 56 -10.11 14.32 -1.11
CA ILE A 56 -9.64 12.97 -0.77
C ILE A 56 -8.74 12.44 -1.88
N THR A 57 -7.59 11.88 -1.47
CA THR A 57 -6.67 11.17 -2.35
C THR A 57 -6.47 9.74 -1.87
N PHE A 58 -5.78 8.93 -2.67
CA PHE A 58 -5.54 7.52 -2.33
C PHE A 58 -4.32 7.34 -1.42
N THR A 59 -3.28 8.19 -1.54
CA THR A 59 -2.02 8.05 -0.81
C THR A 59 -1.68 9.29 0.00
N ASN A 60 -0.94 9.12 1.11
CA ASN A 60 -0.47 10.24 1.94
C ASN A 60 0.46 11.17 1.14
N LYS A 61 1.35 10.62 0.28
CA LYS A 61 2.20 11.41 -0.61
C LYS A 61 1.36 12.32 -1.52
N ALA A 62 0.32 11.79 -2.17
CA ALA A 62 -0.58 12.58 -3.01
C ALA A 62 -1.37 13.63 -2.20
N ALA A 63 -1.77 13.31 -0.96
CA ALA A 63 -2.43 14.26 -0.07
C ALA A 63 -1.50 15.41 0.32
N ASN A 64 -0.25 15.12 0.67
CA ASN A 64 0.76 16.13 1.00
C ASN A 64 1.08 17.00 -0.21
N GLU A 65 1.35 16.40 -1.37
CA GLU A 65 1.61 17.14 -2.60
C GLU A 65 0.42 18.04 -3.00
N MET A 66 -0.81 17.54 -2.87
CA MET A 66 -2.01 18.34 -3.13
C MET A 66 -2.10 19.52 -2.16
N ARG A 67 -1.80 19.30 -0.89
CA ARG A 67 -1.83 20.34 0.16
C ARG A 67 -0.79 21.43 -0.11
N GLU A 68 0.47 21.05 -0.37
CA GLU A 68 1.54 21.99 -0.71
C GLU A 68 1.18 22.84 -1.95
N ARG A 69 0.65 22.20 -2.98
CA ARG A 69 0.22 22.92 -4.20
C ARG A 69 -0.92 23.89 -3.93
N VAL A 70 -1.89 23.51 -3.10
CA VAL A 70 -3.00 24.38 -2.72
C VAL A 70 -2.48 25.53 -1.83
N GLU A 71 -1.62 25.25 -0.85
CA GLU A 71 -1.01 26.27 0.01
C GLU A 71 -0.18 27.29 -0.78
N ASN A 72 0.57 26.83 -1.79
CA ASN A 72 1.32 27.73 -2.69
C ASN A 72 0.42 28.67 -3.50
N ILE A 73 -0.87 28.34 -3.69
CA ILE A 73 -1.81 29.16 -4.46
C ILE A 73 -2.59 30.12 -3.56
N ILE A 74 -3.16 29.60 -2.45
CA ILE A 74 -4.10 30.37 -1.58
C ILE A 74 -3.53 30.71 -0.20
N GLY A 75 -2.28 30.34 0.07
CA GLY A 75 -1.59 30.65 1.33
C GLY A 75 -2.14 29.88 2.53
N GLU A 76 -1.96 30.48 3.72
CA GLU A 76 -2.31 29.86 5.02
C GLU A 76 -3.80 29.50 5.18
N ASN A 77 -4.68 30.09 4.41
CA ASN A 77 -6.11 29.75 4.41
C ASN A 77 -6.38 28.28 4.07
N SER A 78 -5.41 27.58 3.43
CA SER A 78 -5.51 26.16 3.11
C SER A 78 -5.57 25.24 4.33
N ARG A 79 -5.06 25.68 5.49
CA ARG A 79 -4.91 24.86 6.71
C ARG A 79 -6.24 24.40 7.30
N GLU A 80 -7.33 25.12 7.07
CA GLU A 80 -8.66 24.72 7.53
C GLU A 80 -9.32 23.63 6.65
N MET A 81 -8.77 23.35 5.47
CA MET A 81 -9.30 22.34 4.56
C MET A 81 -9.01 20.92 5.04
N TRP A 82 -9.90 20.01 4.67
CA TRP A 82 -9.63 18.60 4.83
C TRP A 82 -9.08 18.03 3.52
N ILE A 83 -7.74 18.05 3.38
CA ILE A 83 -7.03 17.39 2.29
C ILE A 83 -6.33 16.18 2.90
N SER A 84 -6.81 14.96 2.62
CA SER A 84 -6.35 13.74 3.30
C SER A 84 -6.63 12.49 2.48
N THR A 85 -6.13 11.33 2.95
CA THR A 85 -6.58 10.03 2.45
C THR A 85 -7.95 9.67 3.03
N PHE A 86 -8.63 8.66 2.44
CA PHE A 86 -9.87 8.09 2.99
C PHE A 86 -9.69 7.69 4.46
N HIS A 87 -8.64 6.93 4.75
CA HIS A 87 -8.37 6.44 6.10
C HIS A 87 -8.14 7.58 7.10
N SER A 88 -7.32 8.58 6.75
CA SER A 88 -7.07 9.74 7.62
C SER A 88 -8.35 10.54 7.91
N CYS A 89 -9.19 10.74 6.88
CA CYS A 89 -10.50 11.37 7.05
C CYS A 89 -11.39 10.58 8.02
N CYS A 90 -11.45 9.25 7.84
CA CYS A 90 -12.23 8.36 8.70
C CYS A 90 -11.72 8.37 10.15
N VAL A 91 -10.40 8.28 10.35
CA VAL A 91 -9.82 8.38 11.71
C VAL A 91 -10.25 9.67 12.40
N ARG A 92 -10.19 10.80 11.71
CA ARG A 92 -10.58 12.11 12.26
C ARG A 92 -12.07 12.17 12.64
N ILE A 93 -12.94 11.56 11.83
CA ILE A 93 -14.37 11.42 12.14
C ILE A 93 -14.58 10.50 13.34
N LEU A 94 -13.96 9.33 13.34
CA LEU A 94 -14.12 8.30 14.38
C LEU A 94 -13.57 8.77 15.73
N ARG A 95 -12.42 9.45 15.78
CA ARG A 95 -11.89 10.02 17.04
C ARG A 95 -12.89 10.94 17.73
N LYS A 96 -13.74 11.62 16.98
CA LYS A 96 -14.75 12.51 17.54
C LYS A 96 -16.01 11.77 18.02
N ASP A 97 -16.53 10.83 17.24
CA ASP A 97 -17.90 10.36 17.40
C ASP A 97 -18.07 8.83 17.52
N ILE A 98 -16.99 8.02 17.49
CA ILE A 98 -17.06 6.54 17.47
C ILE A 98 -17.74 5.93 18.71
N ASN A 99 -17.74 6.68 19.84
CA ASN A 99 -18.43 6.24 21.05
C ASN A 99 -19.94 5.98 20.85
N LYS A 100 -20.54 6.56 19.82
CA LYS A 100 -21.94 6.33 19.46
C LYS A 100 -22.20 4.94 18.90
N ILE A 101 -21.16 4.24 18.46
CA ILE A 101 -21.23 2.83 17.99
C ILE A 101 -20.47 1.85 18.91
N GLY A 102 -20.20 2.25 20.16
CA GLY A 102 -19.73 1.36 21.22
C GLY A 102 -18.22 1.22 21.36
N TYR A 103 -17.42 1.94 20.59
CA TYR A 103 -15.94 1.95 20.73
C TYR A 103 -15.46 3.09 21.61
N ASN A 104 -14.26 2.97 22.16
CA ASN A 104 -13.58 4.08 22.82
C ASN A 104 -12.96 5.01 21.77
N ARG A 105 -12.95 6.33 22.03
CA ARG A 105 -12.27 7.31 21.17
C ARG A 105 -10.77 7.08 21.07
N SER A 106 -10.14 6.55 22.13
CA SER A 106 -8.71 6.18 22.18
C SER A 106 -8.43 4.80 21.55
N PHE A 107 -9.20 4.37 20.53
CA PHE A 107 -8.98 3.12 19.84
C PHE A 107 -7.58 3.05 19.22
N VAL A 108 -7.00 1.86 19.14
CA VAL A 108 -5.76 1.60 18.41
C VAL A 108 -6.04 1.05 17.01
N ILE A 109 -5.10 1.26 16.10
CA ILE A 109 -5.20 0.76 14.73
C ILE A 109 -4.23 -0.42 14.58
N TYR A 110 -4.79 -1.58 14.26
CA TYR A 110 -4.03 -2.81 14.04
C TYR A 110 -3.46 -2.88 12.64
N ASP A 111 -2.15 -3.11 12.54
CA ASP A 111 -1.47 -3.37 11.29
C ASP A 111 -1.66 -4.83 10.81
N ALA A 112 -1.10 -5.17 9.64
CA ALA A 112 -1.22 -6.52 9.06
C ALA A 112 -0.64 -7.62 9.97
N SER A 113 0.39 -7.33 10.78
CA SER A 113 0.97 -8.31 11.71
C SER A 113 0.12 -8.50 12.96
N ASP A 114 -0.53 -7.42 13.42
CA ASP A 114 -1.48 -7.46 14.54
C ASP A 114 -2.73 -8.25 14.14
N GLN A 115 -3.26 -8.00 12.92
CA GLN A 115 -4.37 -8.77 12.34
C GLN A 115 -4.03 -10.27 12.24
N LEU A 116 -2.81 -10.58 11.74
CA LEU A 116 -2.35 -11.97 11.61
C LEU A 116 -2.28 -12.67 12.97
N THR A 117 -1.82 -11.96 14.00
CA THR A 117 -1.73 -12.46 15.38
C THR A 117 -3.13 -12.72 15.93
N LEU A 118 -4.04 -11.75 15.75
CA LEU A 118 -5.42 -11.88 16.23
C LEU A 118 -6.17 -13.04 15.55
N VAL A 119 -6.00 -13.23 14.23
CA VAL A 119 -6.63 -14.36 13.51
C VAL A 119 -6.06 -15.70 13.99
N LYS A 120 -4.76 -15.81 14.26
CA LYS A 120 -4.18 -17.03 14.84
C LYS A 120 -4.76 -17.34 16.22
N ASP A 121 -4.96 -16.33 17.05
CA ASP A 121 -5.60 -16.50 18.36
C ASP A 121 -7.07 -16.95 18.21
N CYS A 122 -7.81 -16.43 17.21
CA CYS A 122 -9.18 -16.91 16.91
C CYS A 122 -9.20 -18.37 16.43
N LEU A 123 -8.26 -18.76 15.58
CA LEU A 123 -8.13 -20.16 15.14
C LEU A 123 -7.84 -21.11 16.29
N LYS A 124 -6.96 -20.71 17.22
CA LYS A 124 -6.63 -21.48 18.43
C LYS A 124 -7.87 -21.64 19.31
N GLU A 125 -8.68 -20.61 19.52
CA GLU A 125 -9.93 -20.66 20.29
C GLU A 125 -10.94 -21.66 19.70
N LEU A 126 -11.04 -21.69 18.37
CA LEU A 126 -11.93 -22.62 17.64
C LEU A 126 -11.34 -24.01 17.43
N ASN A 127 -10.11 -24.28 17.91
CA ASN A 127 -9.36 -25.53 17.67
C ASN A 127 -9.22 -25.84 16.16
N LEU A 128 -9.03 -24.83 15.31
CA LEU A 128 -8.85 -24.96 13.88
C LEU A 128 -7.35 -25.04 13.55
N ASP A 129 -6.99 -25.96 12.63
CA ASP A 129 -5.61 -26.15 12.16
C ASP A 129 -5.20 -25.00 11.23
N ASP A 130 -4.18 -24.22 11.60
CA ASP A 130 -3.66 -23.08 10.85
C ASP A 130 -3.04 -23.43 9.48
N LYS A 131 -2.70 -24.72 9.25
CA LYS A 131 -2.25 -25.22 7.94
C LYS A 131 -3.43 -25.43 6.97
N LYS A 132 -4.61 -25.78 7.49
CA LYS A 132 -5.84 -25.91 6.68
C LYS A 132 -6.53 -24.58 6.51
N PHE A 133 -6.54 -23.78 7.55
CA PHE A 133 -7.13 -22.45 7.61
C PHE A 133 -6.02 -21.40 7.66
N GLU A 134 -5.36 -21.18 6.52
CA GLU A 134 -4.23 -20.25 6.47
C GLU A 134 -4.66 -18.86 6.91
N PRO A 135 -4.02 -18.29 7.98
CA PRO A 135 -4.44 -17.01 8.54
C PRO A 135 -4.49 -15.85 7.56
N LYS A 136 -3.53 -15.79 6.61
CA LYS A 136 -3.53 -14.74 5.57
C LYS A 136 -4.72 -14.85 4.62
N SER A 137 -5.11 -16.07 4.25
CA SER A 137 -6.31 -16.31 3.45
C SER A 137 -7.56 -15.86 4.17
N ILE A 138 -7.69 -16.16 5.48
CA ILE A 138 -8.83 -15.72 6.30
C ILE A 138 -8.91 -14.19 6.33
N ILE A 139 -7.79 -13.50 6.58
CA ILE A 139 -7.75 -12.03 6.55
C ILE A 139 -8.25 -11.50 5.21
N SER A 140 -7.83 -12.12 4.09
CA SER A 140 -8.29 -11.72 2.76
C SER A 140 -9.80 -11.86 2.58
N TYR A 141 -10.41 -12.93 3.11
CA TYR A 141 -11.88 -13.09 3.08
C TYR A 141 -12.58 -12.06 3.95
N ILE A 142 -12.08 -11.79 5.16
CA ILE A 142 -12.62 -10.76 6.06
C ILE A 142 -12.54 -9.39 5.42
N SER A 143 -11.38 -9.02 4.86
CA SER A 143 -11.17 -7.74 4.16
C SER A 143 -12.13 -7.60 2.97
N SER A 144 -12.25 -8.64 2.14
CA SER A 144 -13.20 -8.65 1.01
C SER A 144 -14.67 -8.50 1.45
N ALA A 145 -15.05 -9.07 2.60
CA ALA A 145 -16.37 -8.86 3.16
C ALA A 145 -16.57 -7.42 3.65
N LYS A 146 -15.59 -6.86 4.35
CA LYS A 146 -15.60 -5.47 4.82
C LYS A 146 -15.69 -4.48 3.67
N ASP A 147 -14.94 -4.67 2.59
CA ASP A 147 -15.02 -3.84 1.38
C ASP A 147 -16.44 -3.80 0.77
N LYS A 148 -17.18 -4.90 0.91
CA LYS A 148 -18.58 -5.01 0.48
C LYS A 148 -19.58 -4.51 1.54
N LEU A 149 -19.10 -3.99 2.68
CA LEU A 149 -19.91 -3.61 3.84
C LEU A 149 -20.70 -4.79 4.43
N GLN A 150 -20.14 -6.01 4.36
CA GLN A 150 -20.72 -7.21 4.95
C GLN A 150 -20.11 -7.45 6.33
N GLY A 151 -20.92 -7.34 7.36
CA GLY A 151 -20.53 -7.73 8.70
C GLY A 151 -20.50 -9.27 8.88
N PRO A 152 -20.07 -9.77 10.06
CA PRO A 152 -19.99 -11.20 10.32
C PRO A 152 -21.30 -11.95 10.10
N LYS A 153 -22.46 -11.32 10.39
CA LYS A 153 -23.80 -11.95 10.22
C LYS A 153 -24.19 -12.09 8.76
N GLU A 154 -23.91 -11.07 7.95
CA GLU A 154 -24.19 -11.06 6.52
C GLU A 154 -23.30 -12.09 5.82
N PHE A 155 -21.99 -12.10 6.16
CA PHE A 155 -21.04 -13.07 5.62
C PHE A 155 -21.42 -14.51 5.99
N ALA A 156 -21.88 -14.76 7.23
CA ALA A 156 -22.34 -16.08 7.66
C ALA A 156 -23.54 -16.59 6.85
N ARG A 157 -24.46 -15.70 6.44
CA ARG A 157 -25.60 -16.07 5.57
C ARG A 157 -25.16 -16.48 4.18
N GLU A 158 -24.17 -15.75 3.60
CA GLU A 158 -23.60 -16.11 2.29
C GLU A 158 -22.80 -17.40 2.34
N ALA A 159 -22.20 -17.71 3.48
CA ALA A 159 -21.43 -18.94 3.71
C ALA A 159 -22.31 -20.19 3.94
N GLU A 160 -23.65 -20.05 4.04
CA GLU A 160 -24.55 -21.17 4.24
C GLU A 160 -24.40 -22.22 3.13
N GLY A 161 -24.14 -23.47 3.52
CA GLY A 161 -23.96 -24.59 2.60
C GLY A 161 -22.51 -24.88 2.24
N ASP A 162 -21.55 -23.97 2.55
CA ASP A 162 -20.13 -24.20 2.42
C ASP A 162 -19.48 -24.35 3.80
N ILE A 163 -18.98 -25.56 4.10
CA ILE A 163 -18.40 -25.89 5.41
C ILE A 163 -17.15 -25.05 5.68
N TRP A 164 -16.34 -24.78 4.66
CA TRP A 164 -15.12 -24.03 4.80
C TRP A 164 -15.36 -22.53 5.02
N LEU A 165 -16.24 -21.94 4.21
CA LEU A 165 -16.66 -20.55 4.40
C LEU A 165 -17.40 -20.33 5.72
N SER A 166 -18.22 -21.29 6.16
CA SER A 166 -18.90 -21.23 7.46
C SER A 166 -17.89 -21.16 8.62
N LYS A 167 -16.75 -21.87 8.52
CA LYS A 167 -15.69 -21.77 9.54
C LYS A 167 -14.99 -20.41 9.50
N ILE A 168 -14.79 -19.82 8.34
CA ILE A 168 -14.30 -18.44 8.23
C ILE A 168 -15.28 -17.45 8.85
N ALA A 169 -16.58 -17.65 8.67
CA ALA A 169 -17.61 -16.83 9.30
C ALA A 169 -17.55 -16.88 10.83
N GLU A 170 -17.32 -18.07 11.43
CA GLU A 170 -17.09 -18.21 12.86
C GLU A 170 -15.84 -17.43 13.31
N VAL A 171 -14.72 -17.55 12.57
CA VAL A 171 -13.49 -16.78 12.83
C VAL A 171 -13.75 -15.30 12.73
N TYR A 172 -14.47 -14.83 11.70
CA TYR A 172 -14.78 -13.41 11.50
C TYR A 172 -15.61 -12.85 12.65
N ALA A 173 -16.58 -13.61 13.17
CA ALA A 173 -17.39 -13.19 14.31
C ALA A 173 -16.54 -12.98 15.58
N ILE A 174 -15.64 -13.92 15.89
CA ILE A 174 -14.73 -13.81 17.04
C ILE A 174 -13.71 -12.67 16.82
N TYR A 175 -13.16 -12.56 15.61
CA TYR A 175 -12.22 -11.51 15.24
C TYR A 175 -12.79 -10.12 15.49
N GLN A 176 -14.02 -9.86 15.03
CA GLN A 176 -14.68 -8.57 15.18
C GLN A 176 -15.06 -8.27 16.64
N ASP A 177 -15.48 -9.30 17.41
CA ASP A 177 -15.78 -9.18 18.84
C ASP A 177 -14.50 -8.86 19.64
N ARG A 178 -13.36 -9.47 19.31
CA ARG A 178 -12.07 -9.17 19.95
C ARG A 178 -11.59 -7.77 19.60
N LEU A 179 -11.73 -7.31 18.35
CA LEU A 179 -11.42 -5.92 17.99
C LEU A 179 -12.23 -4.94 18.84
N LEU A 180 -13.52 -5.19 19.02
CA LEU A 180 -14.37 -4.34 19.86
C LEU A 180 -13.90 -4.33 21.33
N ARG A 181 -13.62 -5.50 21.91
CA ARG A 181 -13.14 -5.62 23.30
C ARG A 181 -11.80 -4.95 23.53
N ASN A 182 -10.89 -5.08 22.58
CA ASN A 182 -9.57 -4.46 22.62
C ASN A 182 -9.62 -2.96 22.30
N SER A 183 -10.81 -2.43 22.03
CA SER A 183 -10.98 -1.08 21.47
C SER A 183 -9.99 -0.81 20.33
N ALA A 184 -9.96 -1.74 19.39
CA ALA A 184 -9.07 -1.72 18.23
C ALA A 184 -9.87 -1.74 16.93
N LEU A 185 -9.33 -1.15 15.88
CA LEU A 185 -9.85 -1.20 14.52
C LEU A 185 -8.73 -1.68 13.59
N ASP A 186 -9.04 -2.49 12.61
CA ASP A 186 -8.12 -2.69 11.49
C ASP A 186 -8.32 -1.60 10.42
N PHE A 187 -7.50 -1.63 9.36
CA PHE A 187 -7.58 -0.61 8.31
C PHE A 187 -8.92 -0.57 7.61
N ASP A 188 -9.52 -1.72 7.34
CA ASP A 188 -10.84 -1.81 6.70
C ASP A 188 -11.93 -1.25 7.61
N ASP A 189 -11.83 -1.51 8.93
CA ASP A 189 -12.77 -0.98 9.92
C ASP A 189 -12.79 0.55 9.96
N LEU A 190 -11.69 1.23 9.66
CA LEU A 190 -11.70 2.69 9.64
C LEU A 190 -12.78 3.25 8.71
N ILE A 191 -12.95 2.63 7.56
CA ILE A 191 -13.96 3.04 6.59
C ILE A 191 -15.32 2.46 6.94
N VAL A 192 -15.39 1.16 7.22
CA VAL A 192 -16.64 0.45 7.53
C VAL A 192 -17.32 1.04 8.77
N LYS A 193 -16.57 1.31 9.85
CA LYS A 193 -17.11 1.90 11.07
C LYS A 193 -17.48 3.37 10.90
N THR A 194 -16.84 4.10 10.01
CA THR A 194 -17.29 5.45 9.64
C THR A 194 -18.63 5.40 8.92
N VAL A 195 -18.80 4.47 7.96
CA VAL A 195 -20.09 4.26 7.28
C VAL A 195 -21.17 3.86 8.29
N GLU A 196 -20.88 2.89 9.17
CA GLU A 196 -21.80 2.44 10.25
C GLU A 196 -22.21 3.61 11.17
N LEU A 197 -21.25 4.44 11.60
CA LEU A 197 -21.49 5.62 12.40
C LEU A 197 -22.45 6.60 11.71
N LEU A 198 -22.18 6.92 10.45
CA LEU A 198 -23.00 7.84 9.66
C LEU A 198 -24.40 7.29 9.36
N GLN A 199 -24.54 5.97 9.22
CA GLN A 199 -25.85 5.31 9.05
C GLN A 199 -26.69 5.28 10.31
N SER A 200 -26.03 5.08 11.46
CA SER A 200 -26.71 4.95 12.77
C SER A 200 -26.99 6.27 13.48
N SER A 201 -26.32 7.36 13.07
CA SER A 201 -26.35 8.65 13.77
C SER A 201 -26.62 9.79 12.79
N GLU A 202 -27.89 10.16 12.63
CA GLU A 202 -28.33 11.18 11.68
C GLU A 202 -27.77 12.58 12.02
N ASP A 203 -27.60 12.90 13.29
CA ASP A 203 -26.97 14.15 13.74
C ASP A 203 -25.49 14.25 13.31
N VAL A 204 -24.73 13.16 13.37
CA VAL A 204 -23.34 13.11 12.89
C VAL A 204 -23.32 13.26 11.37
N LEU A 205 -24.16 12.53 10.65
CA LEU A 205 -24.25 12.64 9.20
C LEU A 205 -24.58 14.05 8.75
N ASN A 206 -25.60 14.68 9.38
CA ASN A 206 -26.03 16.04 9.05
C ASN A 206 -24.96 17.07 9.39
N PHE A 207 -24.20 16.87 10.48
CA PHE A 207 -23.06 17.71 10.80
C PHE A 207 -22.01 17.71 9.70
N TYR A 208 -21.58 16.53 9.21
CA TYR A 208 -20.55 16.44 8.17
C TYR A 208 -21.06 16.84 6.79
N ARG A 209 -22.34 16.60 6.45
CA ARG A 209 -22.99 17.14 5.24
C ARG A 209 -23.03 18.68 5.25
N GLY A 210 -23.31 19.28 6.39
CA GLY A 210 -23.31 20.73 6.55
C GLY A 210 -21.90 21.33 6.50
N LYS A 211 -20.91 20.59 6.99
CA LYS A 211 -19.50 21.00 6.97
C LYS A 211 -18.91 20.90 5.57
N PHE A 212 -19.01 19.76 4.92
CA PHE A 212 -18.39 19.53 3.62
C PHE A 212 -19.38 19.85 2.49
N LYS A 213 -19.36 21.09 2.04
CA LYS A 213 -20.23 21.56 0.94
C LYS A 213 -19.69 21.24 -0.43
N TYR A 214 -18.38 21.00 -0.55
CA TYR A 214 -17.70 20.63 -1.78
C TYR A 214 -16.80 19.43 -1.49
N ILE A 215 -17.00 18.35 -2.22
CA ILE A 215 -16.25 17.11 -2.05
C ILE A 215 -15.51 16.82 -3.35
N MET A 216 -14.22 16.58 -3.26
CA MET A 216 -13.37 16.19 -4.37
C MET A 216 -12.68 14.87 -4.07
N VAL A 217 -12.65 13.96 -5.04
CA VAL A 217 -12.03 12.64 -4.89
C VAL A 217 -11.11 12.40 -6.08
N ASP A 218 -9.82 12.21 -5.79
CA ASP A 218 -8.83 11.81 -6.79
C ASP A 218 -8.75 10.28 -6.87
N GLU A 219 -8.25 9.74 -8.00
CA GLU A 219 -8.10 8.32 -8.29
C GLU A 219 -9.39 7.51 -8.01
N TYR A 220 -10.54 8.07 -8.40
CA TYR A 220 -11.87 7.53 -8.07
C TYR A 220 -12.11 6.09 -8.58
N GLN A 221 -11.40 5.65 -9.63
CA GLN A 221 -11.45 4.29 -10.17
C GLN A 221 -10.90 3.22 -9.21
N ASP A 222 -10.15 3.63 -8.18
CA ASP A 222 -9.58 2.71 -7.18
C ASP A 222 -10.40 2.62 -5.90
N THR A 223 -11.56 3.26 -5.86
CA THR A 223 -12.42 3.24 -4.67
C THR A 223 -13.10 1.89 -4.47
N SER A 224 -13.13 1.39 -3.21
CA SER A 224 -13.94 0.25 -2.81
C SER A 224 -15.42 0.64 -2.66
N ARG A 225 -16.30 -0.36 -2.54
CA ARG A 225 -17.72 -0.12 -2.29
C ARG A 225 -17.95 0.64 -0.97
N ALA A 226 -17.17 0.36 0.05
CA ALA A 226 -17.27 1.07 1.33
C ALA A 226 -16.88 2.55 1.21
N GLN A 227 -15.81 2.86 0.47
CA GLN A 227 -15.39 4.23 0.18
C GLN A 227 -16.41 4.98 -0.68
N TYR A 228 -16.92 4.33 -1.72
CA TYR A 228 -18.01 4.86 -2.52
C TYR A 228 -19.23 5.22 -1.68
N GLN A 229 -19.68 4.31 -0.79
CA GLN A 229 -20.84 4.54 0.06
C GLN A 229 -20.61 5.72 1.01
N LEU A 230 -19.41 5.85 1.59
CA LEU A 230 -19.03 6.97 2.44
C LEU A 230 -19.19 8.30 1.70
N ILE A 231 -18.62 8.42 0.51
CA ILE A 231 -18.69 9.65 -0.29
C ILE A 231 -20.13 9.95 -0.72
N LYS A 232 -20.88 8.93 -1.15
CA LYS A 232 -22.28 9.08 -1.53
C LYS A 232 -23.13 9.64 -0.39
N MET A 233 -22.95 9.12 0.83
CA MET A 233 -23.65 9.61 2.02
C MET A 233 -23.34 11.07 2.33
N LEU A 234 -22.08 11.47 2.23
CA LEU A 234 -21.66 12.85 2.51
C LEU A 234 -22.16 13.82 1.42
N ALA A 235 -22.13 13.42 0.15
CA ALA A 235 -22.49 14.28 -0.98
C ALA A 235 -24.00 14.41 -1.21
N GLN A 236 -24.81 13.48 -0.71
CA GLN A 236 -26.24 13.34 -1.05
C GLN A 236 -27.09 14.61 -0.81
N GLY A 237 -26.68 15.47 0.13
CA GLY A 237 -27.48 16.66 0.48
C GLY A 237 -27.33 17.83 -0.50
N HIS A 238 -26.15 18.01 -1.09
CA HIS A 238 -25.82 19.18 -1.93
C HIS A 238 -25.34 18.80 -3.33
N GLN A 239 -24.95 17.55 -3.56
CA GLN A 239 -24.48 16.98 -4.84
C GLN A 239 -23.25 17.70 -5.46
N ASN A 240 -22.57 18.59 -4.71
CA ASN A 240 -21.34 19.25 -5.16
C ASN A 240 -20.16 18.29 -4.99
N ILE A 241 -20.12 17.30 -5.83
CA ILE A 241 -19.07 16.27 -5.86
C ILE A 241 -18.32 16.35 -7.19
N CYS A 242 -17.00 16.38 -7.11
CA CYS A 242 -16.11 16.31 -8.26
C CYS A 242 -15.21 15.10 -8.12
N VAL A 243 -15.37 14.12 -8.97
CA VAL A 243 -14.51 12.92 -8.99
C VAL A 243 -13.59 12.96 -10.20
N VAL A 244 -12.33 12.62 -9.97
CA VAL A 244 -11.31 12.53 -11.01
C VAL A 244 -10.74 11.12 -11.02
N GLY A 245 -10.60 10.56 -12.21
CA GLY A 245 -10.04 9.24 -12.34
C GLY A 245 -9.74 8.81 -13.76
N ASP A 246 -9.08 7.71 -13.89
CA ASP A 246 -8.74 7.03 -15.12
C ASP A 246 -9.12 5.55 -15.01
N ASP A 247 -10.23 5.16 -15.60
CA ASP A 247 -10.69 3.78 -15.62
C ASP A 247 -9.64 2.82 -16.23
N ASP A 248 -8.80 3.31 -17.15
CA ASP A 248 -7.68 2.56 -17.72
C ASP A 248 -6.50 2.38 -16.73
N GLN A 249 -6.52 3.03 -15.56
CA GLN A 249 -5.56 2.88 -14.48
C GLN A 249 -6.14 2.21 -13.22
N SER A 250 -7.30 1.56 -13.31
CA SER A 250 -7.86 0.76 -12.22
C SER A 250 -7.09 -0.57 -12.09
N ILE A 251 -6.19 -0.65 -11.10
CA ILE A 251 -5.25 -1.77 -10.89
C ILE A 251 -5.24 -2.33 -9.46
N TYR A 252 -6.23 -1.96 -8.64
CA TYR A 252 -6.36 -2.38 -7.25
C TYR A 252 -7.62 -3.21 -6.98
N GLY A 253 -8.16 -3.92 -7.99
CA GLY A 253 -9.29 -4.84 -7.83
C GLY A 253 -9.03 -5.91 -6.77
N TRP A 254 -7.80 -6.40 -6.66
CA TRP A 254 -7.36 -7.33 -5.63
C TRP A 254 -7.36 -6.75 -4.20
N ARG A 255 -7.46 -5.39 -4.05
CA ARG A 255 -7.67 -4.65 -2.80
C ARG A 255 -9.10 -4.16 -2.63
N GLY A 256 -10.07 -4.73 -3.33
CA GLY A 256 -11.48 -4.38 -3.22
C GLY A 256 -11.91 -3.15 -4.03
N ALA A 257 -11.04 -2.57 -4.88
CA ALA A 257 -11.45 -1.50 -5.80
C ALA A 257 -12.51 -2.01 -6.78
N ASP A 258 -13.53 -1.20 -7.01
CA ASP A 258 -14.61 -1.52 -7.94
C ASP A 258 -14.66 -0.48 -9.07
N ILE A 259 -14.16 -0.84 -10.22
CA ILE A 259 -14.12 0.04 -11.41
C ILE A 259 -15.52 0.56 -11.80
N ARG A 260 -16.59 -0.17 -11.43
CA ARG A 260 -17.97 0.28 -11.71
C ARG A 260 -18.29 1.61 -11.05
N ASN A 261 -17.64 1.95 -9.94
CA ASN A 261 -17.84 3.24 -9.28
C ASN A 261 -17.61 4.43 -10.22
N ILE A 262 -16.57 4.38 -11.06
CA ILE A 262 -16.31 5.44 -12.05
C ILE A 262 -17.10 5.22 -13.34
N LEU A 263 -17.26 3.97 -13.79
CA LEU A 263 -17.97 3.68 -15.04
C LEU A 263 -19.46 4.01 -14.93
N GLU A 264 -20.06 3.83 -13.76
CA GLU A 264 -21.49 4.02 -13.50
C GLU A 264 -21.83 5.32 -12.75
N PHE A 265 -20.86 6.20 -12.53
CA PHE A 265 -21.06 7.46 -11.79
C PHE A 265 -22.24 8.28 -12.35
N GLU A 266 -22.42 8.29 -13.67
CA GLU A 266 -23.54 8.98 -14.34
C GLU A 266 -24.92 8.36 -14.05
N LYS A 267 -24.98 7.17 -13.43
CA LYS A 267 -26.24 6.55 -13.00
C LYS A 267 -26.64 6.95 -11.58
N ASP A 268 -25.69 7.47 -10.80
CA ASP A 268 -25.88 7.80 -9.38
C ASP A 268 -26.41 9.22 -9.16
N TYR A 269 -26.22 10.10 -10.13
CA TYR A 269 -26.56 11.52 -10.04
C TYR A 269 -27.25 11.97 -11.30
N ASP A 270 -28.22 12.87 -11.15
CA ASP A 270 -28.84 13.58 -12.25
C ASP A 270 -27.90 14.70 -12.74
N ASP A 271 -27.94 15.02 -14.03
CA ASP A 271 -27.22 16.14 -14.66
C ASP A 271 -25.68 16.14 -14.41
N VAL A 272 -25.05 14.96 -14.46
CA VAL A 272 -23.59 14.84 -14.34
C VAL A 272 -22.88 15.56 -15.47
N PHE A 273 -21.99 16.49 -15.09
CA PHE A 273 -21.12 17.15 -16.07
C PHE A 273 -19.85 16.31 -16.28
N VAL A 274 -19.69 15.75 -17.47
CA VAL A 274 -18.54 14.89 -17.82
C VAL A 274 -17.53 15.65 -18.66
N VAL A 275 -16.25 15.65 -18.19
CA VAL A 275 -15.14 16.24 -18.93
C VAL A 275 -14.08 15.18 -19.19
N LYS A 276 -13.51 15.16 -20.42
CA LYS A 276 -12.39 14.27 -20.76
C LYS A 276 -11.10 15.08 -20.89
N LEU A 277 -10.06 14.67 -20.14
CA LEU A 277 -8.71 15.22 -20.24
C LEU A 277 -7.86 14.24 -21.04
N GLU A 278 -7.71 14.47 -22.33
CA GLU A 278 -7.03 13.58 -23.28
C GLU A 278 -5.64 14.08 -23.69
N GLN A 279 -5.34 15.37 -23.50
CA GLN A 279 -4.02 15.91 -23.76
C GLN A 279 -3.03 15.48 -22.67
N ASN A 280 -1.99 14.75 -23.08
CA ASN A 280 -0.92 14.28 -22.21
C ASN A 280 0.29 15.22 -22.30
N TYR A 281 0.84 15.59 -21.14
CA TYR A 281 2.01 16.47 -21.01
C TYR A 281 3.28 15.72 -20.64
N ARG A 282 3.19 14.42 -20.33
CA ARG A 282 4.27 13.57 -19.84
C ARG A 282 5.07 12.92 -20.95
N SER A 283 4.42 12.10 -21.75
CA SER A 283 5.03 11.13 -22.67
C SER A 283 5.10 11.64 -24.12
N THR A 284 5.96 11.02 -24.92
CA THR A 284 5.99 11.22 -26.38
C THR A 284 4.78 10.54 -27.04
N GLN A 285 4.42 11.00 -28.24
CA GLN A 285 3.24 10.48 -28.95
C GLN A 285 3.37 8.98 -29.27
N LEU A 286 4.56 8.49 -29.61
CA LEU A 286 4.78 7.06 -29.90
C LEU A 286 4.49 6.16 -28.71
N ILE A 287 4.91 6.56 -27.49
CA ILE A 287 4.59 5.83 -26.25
C ILE A 287 3.08 5.83 -26.02
N LEU A 288 2.40 6.96 -26.25
CA LEU A 288 0.96 7.06 -26.06
C LEU A 288 0.18 6.25 -27.10
N ASP A 289 0.61 6.23 -28.35
CA ASP A 289 -0.05 5.42 -29.38
C ASP A 289 0.08 3.92 -29.06
N THR A 290 1.25 3.50 -28.56
CA THR A 290 1.46 2.14 -28.05
C THR A 290 0.50 1.83 -26.89
N ALA A 291 0.41 2.73 -25.89
CA ALA A 291 -0.46 2.56 -24.73
C ALA A 291 -1.95 2.56 -25.13
N ASN A 292 -2.37 3.49 -26.01
CA ASN A 292 -3.74 3.57 -26.53
C ASN A 292 -4.16 2.29 -27.26
N HIS A 293 -3.24 1.70 -28.07
CA HIS A 293 -3.52 0.48 -28.79
C HIS A 293 -3.68 -0.72 -27.86
N LEU A 294 -2.79 -0.87 -26.88
CA LEU A 294 -2.88 -1.91 -25.87
C LEU A 294 -4.22 -1.85 -25.12
N ILE A 295 -4.55 -0.68 -24.58
CA ILE A 295 -5.73 -0.57 -23.70
C ILE A 295 -7.06 -0.62 -24.46
N ALA A 296 -7.05 -0.40 -25.76
CA ALA A 296 -8.24 -0.51 -26.59
C ALA A 296 -8.81 -1.95 -26.66
N ASN A 297 -8.03 -2.96 -26.26
CA ASN A 297 -8.46 -4.36 -26.17
C ASN A 297 -9.34 -4.63 -24.93
N ASN A 298 -9.40 -3.73 -23.96
CA ASN A 298 -10.35 -3.84 -22.84
C ASN A 298 -11.75 -3.41 -23.28
N VAL A 299 -12.77 -4.15 -22.83
CA VAL A 299 -14.18 -3.93 -23.17
C VAL A 299 -14.83 -2.95 -22.19
N GLU A 300 -14.60 -3.17 -20.88
CA GLU A 300 -15.19 -2.33 -19.83
C GLU A 300 -14.36 -1.07 -19.61
N ARG A 301 -14.62 -0.03 -20.44
CA ARG A 301 -13.94 1.27 -20.33
C ARG A 301 -14.75 2.43 -20.90
N LYS A 302 -14.47 3.64 -20.40
CA LYS A 302 -14.93 4.91 -21.01
C LYS A 302 -13.98 5.27 -22.16
N LYS A 303 -14.50 5.33 -23.39
CA LYS A 303 -13.67 5.63 -24.57
C LYS A 303 -13.01 6.99 -24.46
N LYS A 304 -11.68 7.00 -24.45
CA LYS A 304 -10.80 8.16 -24.51
C LYS A 304 -9.53 7.80 -25.28
N ARG A 305 -8.84 8.79 -25.85
CA ARG A 305 -7.58 8.60 -26.57
C ARG A 305 -6.59 9.68 -26.15
N LEU A 306 -5.48 9.27 -25.59
CA LEU A 306 -4.40 10.19 -25.22
C LEU A 306 -3.65 10.68 -26.45
N TRP A 307 -3.34 11.98 -26.45
CA TRP A 307 -2.51 12.61 -27.46
C TRP A 307 -1.54 13.62 -26.82
N SER A 308 -0.40 13.86 -27.50
CA SER A 308 0.64 14.77 -27.03
C SER A 308 1.17 15.65 -28.14
N ASP A 309 1.59 16.86 -27.78
CA ASP A 309 2.33 17.77 -28.68
C ASP A 309 3.78 17.33 -28.87
N LYS A 310 4.31 16.41 -28.02
CA LYS A 310 5.65 15.84 -28.10
C LYS A 310 5.70 14.77 -29.19
N LYS A 311 5.74 15.19 -30.45
CA LYS A 311 5.74 14.29 -31.63
C LYS A 311 7.07 13.60 -31.85
N GLU A 312 8.17 14.20 -31.40
CA GLU A 312 9.52 13.61 -31.46
C GLU A 312 9.67 12.56 -30.36
N GLY A 313 10.10 11.35 -30.73
CA GLY A 313 10.31 10.23 -29.80
C GLY A 313 10.91 9.02 -30.48
N GLN A 314 11.41 8.09 -29.68
CA GLN A 314 11.90 6.78 -30.16
C GLN A 314 10.77 5.76 -30.09
N PRO A 315 10.75 4.76 -31.00
CA PRO A 315 9.86 3.61 -30.87
C PRO A 315 10.09 2.89 -29.53
N VAL A 316 9.05 2.19 -29.05
CA VAL A 316 9.15 1.34 -27.89
C VAL A 316 10.05 0.13 -28.23
N LYS A 317 11.13 -0.04 -27.50
CA LYS A 317 12.16 -1.06 -27.78
C LYS A 317 11.77 -2.39 -27.13
N ILE A 318 11.73 -3.45 -27.93
CA ILE A 318 11.41 -4.82 -27.48
C ILE A 318 12.65 -5.69 -27.64
N LYS A 319 13.04 -6.41 -26.56
CA LYS A 319 14.24 -7.28 -26.58
C LYS A 319 13.94 -8.66 -26.04
N LEU A 320 14.29 -9.69 -26.83
CA LEU A 320 14.35 -11.08 -26.36
C LEU A 320 15.76 -11.42 -25.89
N LEU A 321 15.88 -12.03 -24.73
CA LEU A 321 17.13 -12.49 -24.14
C LEU A 321 17.04 -13.97 -23.76
N ARG A 322 18.15 -14.61 -23.42
CA ARG A 322 18.17 -16.05 -23.15
C ARG A 322 17.57 -16.40 -21.81
N ASN A 323 17.94 -15.67 -20.78
CA ASN A 323 17.49 -15.91 -19.41
C ASN A 323 17.50 -14.60 -18.57
N GLU A 324 17.03 -14.68 -17.33
CA GLU A 324 16.93 -13.57 -16.39
C GLU A 324 18.27 -12.88 -16.06
N VAL A 325 19.38 -13.65 -16.12
CA VAL A 325 20.72 -13.10 -15.85
C VAL A 325 21.19 -12.23 -17.01
N GLU A 326 20.94 -12.69 -18.25
CA GLU A 326 21.22 -11.89 -19.44
C GLU A 326 20.31 -10.67 -19.54
N GLU A 327 19.03 -10.80 -19.17
CA GLU A 327 18.08 -9.68 -19.09
C GLU A 327 18.59 -8.62 -18.13
N ALA A 328 18.97 -9.02 -16.93
CA ALA A 328 19.49 -8.13 -15.91
C ALA A 328 20.80 -7.43 -16.36
N SER A 329 21.71 -8.19 -16.99
CA SER A 329 22.95 -7.62 -17.51
C SER A 329 22.69 -6.62 -18.63
N TYR A 330 21.77 -6.92 -19.55
CA TYR A 330 21.36 -6.02 -20.62
C TYR A 330 20.76 -4.72 -20.07
N VAL A 331 19.87 -4.81 -19.07
CA VAL A 331 19.25 -3.63 -18.44
C VAL A 331 20.32 -2.75 -17.79
N ALA A 332 21.25 -3.35 -17.02
CA ALA A 332 22.32 -2.59 -16.37
C ALA A 332 23.28 -1.95 -17.39
N GLU A 333 23.69 -2.69 -18.43
CA GLU A 333 24.55 -2.20 -19.50
C GLU A 333 23.89 -1.05 -20.27
N GLU A 334 22.62 -1.17 -20.62
CA GLU A 334 21.87 -0.14 -21.34
C GLU A 334 21.69 1.13 -20.50
N ILE A 335 21.40 1.00 -19.20
CA ILE A 335 21.36 2.14 -18.28
C ILE A 335 22.70 2.84 -18.21
N TYR A 336 23.79 2.08 -18.05
CA TYR A 336 25.13 2.63 -17.98
C TYR A 336 25.51 3.38 -19.27
N ASN A 337 25.37 2.73 -20.41
CA ASN A 337 25.73 3.30 -21.72
C ASN A 337 24.88 4.52 -22.04
N HIS A 338 23.56 4.44 -21.88
CA HIS A 338 22.65 5.57 -22.14
C HIS A 338 22.91 6.75 -21.18
N SER A 339 23.23 6.49 -19.90
CA SER A 339 23.64 7.54 -18.96
C SER A 339 24.92 8.23 -19.42
N MET A 340 25.94 7.45 -19.83
CA MET A 340 27.23 8.00 -20.31
C MET A 340 27.09 8.80 -21.61
N GLU A 341 26.25 8.32 -22.55
CA GLU A 341 26.04 8.98 -23.84
C GLU A 341 25.23 10.28 -23.71
N THR A 342 24.22 10.28 -22.83
CA THR A 342 23.28 11.40 -22.73
C THR A 342 23.57 12.35 -21.58
N GLY A 343 24.45 11.96 -20.63
CA GLY A 343 24.71 12.70 -19.41
C GLY A 343 23.55 12.69 -18.41
N ARG A 344 22.58 11.77 -18.55
CA ARG A 344 21.43 11.67 -17.64
C ARG A 344 21.84 11.07 -16.31
N PRO A 345 21.35 11.63 -15.19
CA PRO A 345 21.57 11.06 -13.88
C PRO A 345 20.78 9.74 -13.72
N PHE A 346 21.23 8.87 -12.81
CA PHE A 346 20.59 7.55 -12.61
C PHE A 346 19.17 7.62 -12.07
N GLU A 347 18.76 8.70 -11.44
CA GLU A 347 17.37 8.95 -11.00
C GLU A 347 16.36 9.07 -12.16
N ASP A 348 16.86 9.34 -13.38
CA ASP A 348 16.03 9.37 -14.59
C ASP A 348 15.58 7.97 -15.07
N TYR A 349 16.09 6.90 -14.45
CA TYR A 349 15.87 5.52 -14.87
C TYR A 349 15.02 4.75 -13.86
N ALA A 350 14.05 3.99 -14.38
CA ALA A 350 13.27 3.07 -13.56
C ALA A 350 13.25 1.66 -14.19
N VAL A 351 13.35 0.63 -13.34
CA VAL A 351 13.14 -0.76 -13.70
C VAL A 351 11.89 -1.28 -13.01
N LEU A 352 10.87 -1.58 -13.80
CA LEU A 352 9.57 -2.03 -13.36
C LEU A 352 9.40 -3.53 -13.58
N TYR A 353 8.91 -4.22 -12.58
CA TYR A 353 8.64 -5.65 -12.64
C TYR A 353 7.27 -5.98 -12.05
N ARG A 354 6.75 -7.17 -12.41
CA ARG A 354 5.43 -7.61 -11.91
C ARG A 354 5.51 -8.16 -10.48
N ALA A 355 6.58 -8.83 -10.12
CA ALA A 355 6.77 -9.47 -8.83
C ALA A 355 8.15 -9.20 -8.25
N ASN A 356 8.25 -8.97 -6.93
CA ASN A 356 9.50 -8.68 -6.23
C ASN A 356 10.58 -9.76 -6.41
N ALA A 357 10.20 -11.02 -6.68
CA ALA A 357 11.16 -12.09 -6.94
C ALA A 357 12.05 -11.83 -8.18
N GLN A 358 11.63 -10.94 -9.10
CA GLN A 358 12.40 -10.56 -10.28
C GLN A 358 13.53 -9.57 -9.95
N ALA A 359 13.44 -8.85 -8.83
CA ALA A 359 14.38 -7.78 -8.46
C ALA A 359 15.82 -8.29 -8.29
N ARG A 360 16.01 -9.46 -7.67
CA ARG A 360 17.32 -9.97 -7.29
C ARG A 360 18.33 -10.04 -8.45
N ALA A 361 17.94 -10.56 -9.61
CA ALA A 361 18.83 -10.65 -10.76
C ALA A 361 19.26 -9.25 -11.24
N ILE A 362 18.34 -8.28 -11.21
CA ILE A 362 18.60 -6.88 -11.58
C ILE A 362 19.56 -6.22 -10.57
N GLU A 363 19.33 -6.42 -9.26
CA GLU A 363 20.24 -5.95 -8.19
C GLU A 363 21.66 -6.46 -8.40
N ASP A 364 21.82 -7.78 -8.62
CA ASP A 364 23.13 -8.40 -8.85
C ASP A 364 23.82 -7.82 -10.09
N ALA A 365 23.09 -7.44 -11.14
CA ALA A 365 23.61 -6.81 -12.32
C ALA A 365 24.02 -5.34 -12.08
N LEU A 366 23.15 -4.52 -11.46
CA LEU A 366 23.44 -3.12 -11.13
C LEU A 366 24.67 -3.02 -10.23
N ASN A 367 24.80 -3.91 -9.24
CA ASN A 367 25.96 -3.97 -8.36
C ASN A 367 27.27 -4.27 -9.16
N ARG A 368 27.22 -5.18 -10.14
CA ARG A 368 28.38 -5.48 -11.00
C ARG A 368 28.82 -4.28 -11.85
N PHE A 369 27.88 -3.46 -12.30
CA PHE A 369 28.14 -2.23 -13.05
C PHE A 369 28.40 -1.01 -12.15
N GLN A 370 28.38 -1.20 -10.80
CA GLN A 370 28.52 -0.13 -9.80
C GLN A 370 27.49 1.00 -9.98
N ILE A 371 26.28 0.67 -10.42
CA ILE A 371 25.17 1.59 -10.57
C ILE A 371 24.41 1.64 -9.26
N PRO A 372 24.28 2.79 -8.61
CA PRO A 372 23.48 2.94 -7.41
C PRO A 372 21.98 2.75 -7.72
N TYR A 373 21.26 2.03 -6.86
CA TYR A 373 19.84 1.79 -7.02
C TYR A 373 19.11 1.88 -5.69
N SER A 374 17.79 2.02 -5.79
CA SER A 374 16.87 2.02 -4.66
C SER A 374 15.69 1.09 -4.99
N ILE A 375 15.30 0.22 -4.05
CA ILE A 375 14.16 -0.68 -4.20
C ILE A 375 13.00 -0.14 -3.40
N TYR A 376 11.93 0.21 -4.09
CA TYR A 376 10.70 0.61 -3.44
C TYR A 376 9.93 -0.64 -2.97
N GLY A 377 9.60 -0.70 -1.65
CA GLY A 377 8.90 -1.83 -1.04
C GLY A 377 9.81 -2.84 -0.31
N GLY A 378 11.01 -2.43 0.13
CA GLY A 378 11.88 -3.18 1.07
C GLY A 378 11.25 -3.34 2.46
N THR A 379 11.98 -3.91 3.45
CA THR A 379 11.49 -4.05 4.82
C THR A 379 11.26 -2.68 5.43
N LYS A 380 10.00 -2.36 5.72
CA LYS A 380 9.59 -1.01 6.15
C LYS A 380 10.15 -0.72 7.55
N PHE A 381 10.58 0.52 7.79
CA PHE A 381 11.12 0.99 9.07
C PHE A 381 10.21 0.64 10.25
N TYR A 382 8.90 0.87 10.11
CA TYR A 382 7.91 0.59 11.16
C TYR A 382 7.66 -0.91 11.39
N GLU A 383 8.14 -1.80 10.53
CA GLU A 383 8.06 -3.25 10.69
C GLU A 383 9.25 -3.83 11.48
N ARG A 384 10.30 -3.04 11.72
CA ARG A 384 11.47 -3.45 12.51
C ARG A 384 11.05 -3.79 13.93
N LYS A 385 11.66 -4.83 14.48
CA LYS A 385 11.26 -5.39 15.79
C LYS A 385 11.26 -4.34 16.90
N GLU A 386 12.36 -3.59 17.02
CA GLU A 386 12.55 -2.56 18.05
C GLU A 386 11.54 -1.42 17.94
N ILE A 387 11.16 -1.04 16.71
CA ILE A 387 10.16 -0.02 16.46
C ILE A 387 8.76 -0.52 16.84
N LYS A 388 8.42 -1.79 16.48
CA LYS A 388 7.16 -2.40 16.91
C LYS A 388 7.07 -2.58 18.42
N ASP A 389 8.18 -2.89 19.10
CA ASP A 389 8.21 -2.99 20.56
C ASP A 389 7.95 -1.61 21.19
N LEU A 390 8.55 -0.55 20.66
CA LEU A 390 8.31 0.82 21.11
C LEU A 390 6.86 1.26 20.84
N LEU A 391 6.36 1.04 19.62
CA LEU A 391 4.96 1.33 19.27
C LEU A 391 3.97 0.61 20.18
N ALA A 392 4.24 -0.66 20.55
CA ALA A 392 3.39 -1.39 21.47
C ALA A 392 3.36 -0.75 22.87
N TYR A 393 4.49 -0.23 23.38
CA TYR A 393 4.48 0.57 24.60
C TYR A 393 3.61 1.82 24.49
N LEU A 394 3.77 2.58 23.43
CA LEU A 394 2.98 3.80 23.21
C LEU A 394 1.48 3.48 23.06
N ARG A 395 1.13 2.37 22.40
CA ARG A 395 -0.26 1.93 22.26
C ARG A 395 -0.91 1.57 23.59
N ILE A 396 -0.23 0.82 24.49
CA ILE A 396 -0.80 0.48 25.80
C ILE A 396 -0.90 1.67 26.74
N ILE A 397 -0.09 2.69 26.56
CA ILE A 397 -0.20 3.95 27.31
C ILE A 397 -1.53 4.63 26.96
N VAL A 398 -1.89 4.66 25.69
CA VAL A 398 -3.15 5.22 25.17
C VAL A 398 -4.33 4.30 25.48
N ASN A 399 -4.19 3.03 25.10
CA ASN A 399 -5.22 2.00 25.26
C ASN A 399 -4.66 0.73 25.95
N PRO A 400 -4.76 0.62 27.26
CA PRO A 400 -4.26 -0.55 27.98
C PRO A 400 -5.06 -1.84 27.69
N GLN A 401 -6.22 -1.77 27.02
CA GLN A 401 -7.00 -2.95 26.65
C GLN A 401 -6.48 -3.65 25.39
N ASP A 402 -5.42 -3.11 24.76
CA ASP A 402 -4.77 -3.73 23.61
C ASP A 402 -3.94 -4.94 24.01
N ASP A 403 -4.56 -6.12 24.03
CA ASP A 403 -3.94 -7.38 24.42
C ASP A 403 -2.73 -7.74 23.56
N ILE A 404 -2.71 -7.38 22.29
CA ILE A 404 -1.58 -7.65 21.38
C ILE A 404 -0.36 -6.87 21.83
N SER A 405 -0.51 -5.59 22.09
CA SER A 405 0.58 -4.74 22.58
C SER A 405 1.01 -5.14 23.99
N VAL A 406 0.08 -5.48 24.90
CA VAL A 406 0.43 -5.98 26.25
C VAL A 406 1.27 -7.25 26.16
N LYS A 407 0.84 -8.26 25.40
CA LYS A 407 1.60 -9.51 25.19
C LYS A 407 2.99 -9.26 24.62
N ARG A 408 3.10 -8.31 23.72
CA ARG A 408 4.36 -7.99 23.06
C ARG A 408 5.38 -7.42 24.03
N VAL A 409 5.00 -6.50 24.91
CA VAL A 409 5.96 -5.73 25.73
C VAL A 409 6.06 -6.12 27.19
N ILE A 410 5.16 -6.95 27.71
CA ILE A 410 5.15 -7.32 29.14
C ILE A 410 6.49 -7.91 29.60
N ASN A 411 7.25 -8.56 28.70
CA ASN A 411 8.57 -9.12 28.94
C ASN A 411 9.66 -8.54 28.02
N VAL A 412 9.50 -7.33 27.51
CA VAL A 412 10.49 -6.61 26.71
C VAL A 412 10.69 -5.21 27.31
N PRO A 413 11.88 -4.84 27.79
CA PRO A 413 13.06 -5.68 28.11
C PRO A 413 12.75 -6.87 29.04
N ARG A 414 13.66 -7.81 29.12
CA ARG A 414 13.43 -9.06 29.90
C ARG A 414 13.12 -8.79 31.36
N ARG A 415 11.90 -9.15 31.83
CA ARG A 415 11.43 -9.03 33.21
C ARG A 415 11.27 -10.38 33.92
N GLY A 416 11.58 -11.48 33.23
CA GLY A 416 11.40 -12.83 33.79
C GLY A 416 9.96 -13.35 33.75
N ILE A 417 9.08 -12.70 32.95
CA ILE A 417 7.72 -13.13 32.66
C ILE A 417 7.77 -14.07 31.45
N GLY A 418 7.72 -15.39 31.70
CA GLY A 418 7.85 -16.40 30.64
C GLY A 418 6.54 -16.63 29.88
N LEU A 419 6.63 -17.26 28.68
CA LEU A 419 5.50 -17.59 27.84
C LEU A 419 4.37 -18.33 28.59
N ARG A 420 4.69 -19.30 29.43
CA ARG A 420 3.69 -20.02 30.24
C ARG A 420 2.90 -19.12 31.19
N THR A 421 3.51 -18.03 31.67
CA THR A 421 2.80 -17.05 32.50
C THR A 421 1.83 -16.23 31.65
N ILE A 422 2.27 -15.83 30.46
CA ILE A 422 1.42 -15.10 29.52
C ILE A 422 0.23 -15.96 29.07
N GLU A 423 0.46 -17.24 28.74
CA GLU A 423 -0.63 -18.18 28.38
C GLU A 423 -1.67 -18.30 29.50
N LYS A 424 -1.26 -18.41 30.78
CA LYS A 424 -2.19 -18.44 31.91
C LYS A 424 -2.99 -17.15 32.07
N LEU A 425 -2.39 -15.99 31.77
CA LEU A 425 -3.08 -14.71 31.79
C LEU A 425 -4.10 -14.61 30.66
N GLU A 426 -3.75 -15.10 29.46
CA GLU A 426 -4.67 -15.20 28.31
C GLU A 426 -5.86 -16.10 28.59
N ASP A 427 -5.62 -17.32 29.13
CA ASP A 427 -6.66 -18.27 29.48
C ASP A 427 -7.64 -17.65 30.49
N ARG A 428 -7.12 -16.93 31.49
CA ARG A 428 -7.95 -16.25 32.49
C ARG A 428 -8.72 -15.08 31.88
N ALA A 429 -8.09 -14.26 31.03
CA ALA A 429 -8.73 -13.14 30.32
C ALA A 429 -9.89 -13.66 29.44
N SER A 430 -9.64 -14.74 28.71
CA SER A 430 -10.68 -15.41 27.89
C SER A 430 -11.84 -15.93 28.72
N LEU A 431 -11.55 -16.56 29.86
CA LEU A 431 -12.59 -17.09 30.77
C LEU A 431 -13.45 -15.97 31.35
N MET A 432 -12.83 -14.85 31.74
CA MET A 432 -13.51 -13.68 32.32
C MET A 432 -14.14 -12.78 31.27
N LYS A 433 -13.81 -12.95 29.99
CA LYS A 433 -14.17 -12.07 28.87
C LYS A 433 -13.69 -10.65 29.08
N GLU A 434 -12.50 -10.50 29.64
CA GLU A 434 -11.82 -9.24 29.91
C GLU A 434 -10.50 -9.16 29.16
N SER A 435 -9.86 -7.97 29.14
CA SER A 435 -8.52 -7.83 28.59
C SER A 435 -7.46 -8.44 29.53
N ILE A 436 -6.29 -8.77 28.97
CA ILE A 436 -5.13 -9.22 29.76
C ILE A 436 -4.75 -8.15 30.77
N TYR A 437 -4.83 -6.87 30.40
CA TYR A 437 -4.54 -5.76 31.31
C TYR A 437 -5.47 -5.77 32.54
N SER A 438 -6.77 -5.98 32.34
CA SER A 438 -7.73 -6.12 33.46
C SER A 438 -7.37 -7.29 34.38
N VAL A 439 -6.94 -8.42 33.83
CA VAL A 439 -6.52 -9.59 34.60
C VAL A 439 -5.24 -9.35 35.41
N ILE A 440 -4.27 -8.63 34.84
CA ILE A 440 -3.00 -8.35 35.54
C ILE A 440 -3.17 -7.30 36.66
N LEU A 441 -4.17 -6.40 36.59
CA LEU A 441 -4.49 -5.49 37.69
C LEU A 441 -4.86 -6.23 39.00
N ASP A 442 -5.42 -7.44 38.89
CA ASP A 442 -5.77 -8.31 40.02
C ASP A 442 -4.83 -9.51 40.15
N VAL A 443 -3.57 -9.39 39.67
CA VAL A 443 -2.63 -10.51 39.59
C VAL A 443 -2.30 -11.09 40.97
N ASP A 444 -2.34 -10.29 42.06
CA ASP A 444 -2.04 -10.75 43.40
C ASP A 444 -3.02 -11.81 43.90
N ASN A 445 -4.28 -11.75 43.46
CA ASN A 445 -5.30 -12.74 43.79
C ASN A 445 -5.28 -13.98 42.85
N ASN A 446 -4.40 -14.00 41.84
CA ASN A 446 -4.28 -15.14 40.94
C ASN A 446 -3.35 -16.22 41.49
N SER A 447 -3.91 -17.35 41.94
CA SER A 447 -3.15 -18.48 42.52
C SER A 447 -2.24 -19.21 41.53
N ASP A 448 -2.53 -19.11 40.23
CA ASP A 448 -1.82 -19.83 39.15
C ASP A 448 -0.50 -19.17 38.73
N ILE A 449 -0.28 -17.93 39.19
CA ILE A 449 0.91 -17.14 38.90
C ILE A 449 1.87 -17.17 40.06
N SER A 450 3.18 -17.45 39.79
CA SER A 450 4.21 -17.50 40.82
C SER A 450 4.46 -16.12 41.44
N THR A 451 4.86 -16.09 42.72
CA THR A 451 5.18 -14.85 43.46
C THR A 451 6.22 -13.97 42.73
N LYS A 452 7.22 -14.61 42.12
CA LYS A 452 8.24 -13.90 41.33
C LYS A 452 7.62 -13.21 40.10
N ALA A 453 6.74 -13.90 39.37
CA ALA A 453 6.08 -13.33 38.19
C ALA A 453 5.09 -12.24 38.59
N LYS A 454 4.35 -12.38 39.70
CA LYS A 454 3.47 -11.34 40.26
C LYS A 454 4.24 -10.06 40.52
N LYS A 455 5.42 -10.13 41.16
CA LYS A 455 6.25 -8.96 41.40
C LYS A 455 6.64 -8.26 40.09
N SER A 456 7.12 -9.01 39.10
CA SER A 456 7.50 -8.42 37.80
C SER A 456 6.31 -7.84 37.05
N ILE A 457 5.13 -8.43 37.18
CA ILE A 457 3.89 -7.90 36.58
C ILE A 457 3.49 -6.60 37.28
N ASN A 458 3.55 -6.52 38.61
CA ASN A 458 3.26 -5.31 39.35
C ASN A 458 4.26 -4.18 39.02
N GLU A 459 5.57 -4.49 38.90
CA GLU A 459 6.57 -3.51 38.41
C GLU A 459 6.24 -2.98 37.00
N PHE A 460 5.76 -3.87 36.12
CA PHE A 460 5.31 -3.46 34.79
C PHE A 460 4.05 -2.58 34.84
N LEU A 461 3.06 -2.92 35.68
CA LEU A 461 1.86 -2.11 35.89
C LEU A 461 2.18 -0.72 36.43
N ASP A 462 3.08 -0.63 37.43
CA ASP A 462 3.53 0.65 37.99
C ASP A 462 4.15 1.53 36.90
N LEU A 463 5.00 0.93 36.05
CA LEU A 463 5.63 1.63 34.93
C LEU A 463 4.61 2.18 33.94
N ILE A 464 3.63 1.35 33.51
CA ILE A 464 2.57 1.79 32.61
C ILE A 464 1.71 2.87 33.26
N SER A 465 1.39 2.73 34.55
CA SER A 465 0.63 3.74 35.28
C SER A 465 1.34 5.10 35.31
N ILE A 466 2.66 5.12 35.51
CA ILE A 466 3.47 6.35 35.46
C ILE A 466 3.41 6.97 34.06
N PHE A 467 3.65 6.17 33.00
CA PHE A 467 3.60 6.69 31.62
C PHE A 467 2.25 7.29 31.27
N ARG A 468 1.15 6.72 31.75
CA ARG A 468 -0.18 7.27 31.52
C ARG A 468 -0.38 8.65 32.16
N THR A 469 0.29 8.94 33.28
CA THR A 469 0.27 10.29 33.86
C THR A 469 1.05 11.32 33.02
N PHE A 470 1.89 10.85 32.12
CA PHE A 470 2.72 11.70 31.25
C PHE A 470 2.00 12.14 29.96
N VAL A 471 0.94 11.45 29.56
CA VAL A 471 0.26 11.70 28.26
C VAL A 471 -0.18 13.15 28.09
N ASP A 472 -0.72 13.75 29.16
CA ASP A 472 -1.19 15.14 29.13
C ASP A 472 -0.07 16.17 29.42
N ALA A 473 1.10 15.71 29.89
CA ALA A 473 2.18 16.57 30.36
C ALA A 473 3.36 16.70 29.40
N TYR A 474 3.53 15.72 28.53
CA TYR A 474 4.67 15.63 27.61
C TYR A 474 4.22 15.52 26.16
N SER A 475 5.02 16.08 25.26
CA SER A 475 4.84 15.90 23.82
C SER A 475 5.15 14.45 23.38
N PRO A 476 4.70 14.01 22.21
CA PRO A 476 4.99 12.67 21.69
C PRO A 476 6.48 12.30 21.72
N SER A 477 7.38 13.20 21.27
CA SER A 477 8.83 12.96 21.28
C SER A 477 9.38 12.79 22.69
N GLN A 478 9.00 13.67 23.61
CA GLN A 478 9.40 13.60 25.02
C GLN A 478 8.89 12.31 25.67
N LEU A 479 7.67 11.88 25.36
CA LEU A 479 7.13 10.62 25.88
C LEU A 479 7.87 9.41 25.33
N VAL A 480 8.23 9.40 24.04
CA VAL A 480 9.08 8.38 23.43
C VAL A 480 10.42 8.26 24.16
N GLU A 481 11.10 9.39 24.41
CA GLU A 481 12.36 9.41 25.18
C GLU A 481 12.18 8.83 26.59
N LYS A 482 11.10 9.23 27.29
CA LYS A 482 10.80 8.71 28.62
C LYS A 482 10.53 7.21 28.64
N VAL A 483 9.81 6.69 27.64
CA VAL A 483 9.56 5.27 27.50
C VAL A 483 10.88 4.52 27.28
N LEU A 484 11.74 4.97 26.39
CA LEU A 484 13.03 4.34 26.11
C LEU A 484 13.96 4.33 27.33
N ASP A 485 14.04 5.44 28.07
CA ASP A 485 14.88 5.62 29.24
C ASP A 485 14.36 4.74 30.41
N MET A 486 13.09 4.93 30.82
CA MET A 486 12.55 4.28 32.00
C MET A 486 12.30 2.78 31.83
N THR A 487 12.06 2.30 30.61
CA THR A 487 12.00 0.84 30.35
C THR A 487 13.37 0.19 30.40
N GLY A 488 14.45 0.94 30.18
CA GLY A 488 15.81 0.42 30.03
C GLY A 488 16.05 -0.31 28.71
N TYR A 489 15.22 -0.06 27.67
CA TYR A 489 15.32 -0.81 26.42
C TYR A 489 16.61 -0.50 25.66
N ILE A 490 17.01 0.78 25.60
CA ILE A 490 18.31 1.16 25.02
C ILE A 490 19.45 0.56 25.82
N HIS A 491 19.37 0.56 27.15
CA HIS A 491 20.41 0.02 28.02
C HIS A 491 20.63 -1.49 27.79
N GLU A 492 19.55 -2.29 27.60
CA GLU A 492 19.67 -3.71 27.26
C GLU A 492 20.43 -3.90 25.94
N LEU A 493 20.17 -3.05 24.92
CA LEU A 493 20.87 -3.10 23.64
C LEU A 493 22.34 -2.67 23.77
N GLU A 494 22.65 -1.63 24.54
CA GLU A 494 24.00 -1.17 24.81
C GLU A 494 24.83 -2.26 25.53
N GLU A 495 24.24 -3.01 26.47
CA GLU A 495 24.88 -4.16 27.05
C GLU A 495 25.21 -5.26 26.03
N VAL A 496 24.34 -5.49 25.06
CA VAL A 496 24.59 -6.43 23.94
C VAL A 496 25.76 -5.95 23.10
N VAL A 497 25.82 -4.67 22.76
CA VAL A 497 26.95 -4.05 22.03
C VAL A 497 28.24 -4.27 22.82
N ALA A 498 28.26 -3.87 24.09
CA ALA A 498 29.47 -3.98 24.94
C ALA A 498 29.99 -5.43 25.11
N LYS A 499 29.07 -6.39 25.27
CA LYS A 499 29.43 -7.82 25.43
C LYS A 499 29.94 -8.46 24.13
N ASN A 500 29.57 -7.94 22.95
CA ASN A 500 29.90 -8.55 21.67
C ASN A 500 30.89 -7.70 20.82
N GLN A 501 31.36 -6.56 21.28
CA GLN A 501 32.26 -5.64 20.57
C GLN A 501 33.54 -6.30 20.03
N ASN A 502 34.04 -7.36 20.72
CA ASN A 502 35.25 -8.08 20.34
C ASN A 502 34.98 -9.42 19.63
N LEU A 503 33.70 -9.73 19.34
CA LEU A 503 33.29 -10.96 18.69
C LEU A 503 32.83 -10.67 17.26
N GLN A 504 33.52 -11.25 16.28
CA GLN A 504 33.13 -11.13 14.84
C GLN A 504 31.85 -11.91 14.51
N ASN A 505 30.76 -11.68 15.25
CA ASN A 505 29.50 -12.42 15.11
C ASN A 505 28.30 -11.54 14.64
N GLY A 506 28.55 -10.28 14.26
CA GLY A 506 27.54 -9.34 13.78
C GLY A 506 26.50 -8.87 14.82
N LYS A 507 26.55 -9.40 16.06
CA LYS A 507 25.53 -9.07 17.09
C LYS A 507 25.68 -7.66 17.67
N ALA A 508 26.91 -7.15 17.72
CA ALA A 508 27.14 -5.80 18.17
C ALA A 508 26.64 -4.77 17.15
N GLU A 509 26.86 -5.03 15.86
CA GLU A 509 26.39 -4.21 14.75
C GLU A 509 24.84 -4.22 14.71
N ASP A 510 24.19 -5.38 14.74
CA ASP A 510 22.72 -5.51 14.78
C ASP A 510 22.11 -4.76 16.00
N ALA A 511 22.75 -4.82 17.18
CA ALA A 511 22.26 -4.08 18.34
C ALA A 511 22.48 -2.57 18.20
N GLN A 512 23.58 -2.13 17.57
CA GLN A 512 23.82 -0.72 17.27
C GLN A 512 22.81 -0.18 16.28
N ASP A 513 22.53 -0.89 15.19
CA ASP A 513 21.51 -0.53 14.21
C ASP A 513 20.13 -0.35 14.85
N ARG A 514 19.77 -1.20 15.81
CA ARG A 514 18.53 -1.05 16.56
C ARG A 514 18.50 0.19 17.44
N ILE A 515 19.61 0.55 18.09
CA ILE A 515 19.71 1.79 18.87
C ILE A 515 19.53 2.99 17.94
N ASP A 516 20.16 2.97 16.77
CA ASP A 516 20.07 4.06 15.81
C ASP A 516 18.65 4.19 15.25
N ASN A 517 17.96 3.08 14.98
CA ASN A 517 16.55 3.07 14.60
C ASN A 517 15.64 3.67 15.70
N LEU A 518 15.88 3.37 16.97
CA LEU A 518 15.11 3.95 18.08
C LEU A 518 15.33 5.46 18.21
N LYS A 519 16.55 5.94 17.95
CA LYS A 519 16.87 7.39 17.91
C LYS A 519 16.20 8.06 16.73
N GLU A 520 16.19 7.43 15.56
CA GLU A 520 15.50 7.92 14.38
C GLU A 520 13.99 8.08 14.63
N PHE A 521 13.39 7.15 15.37
CA PHE A 521 11.98 7.25 15.75
C PHE A 521 11.68 8.51 16.59
N ILE A 522 12.62 8.97 17.43
CA ILE A 522 12.49 10.24 18.17
C ILE A 522 12.46 11.42 17.18
N SER A 523 13.31 11.39 16.14
CA SER A 523 13.32 12.42 15.10
C SER A 523 11.99 12.50 14.37
N ILE A 524 11.39 11.35 14.03
CA ILE A 524 10.05 11.29 13.41
C ILE A 524 8.98 11.89 14.32
N ALA A 525 9.04 11.64 15.64
CA ALA A 525 8.12 12.24 16.60
C ALA A 525 8.29 13.77 16.67
N LEU A 526 9.53 14.28 16.63
CA LEU A 526 9.83 15.71 16.58
C LEU A 526 9.33 16.37 15.28
N GLU A 527 9.48 15.71 14.13
CA GLU A 527 8.94 16.19 12.86
C GLU A 527 7.42 16.31 12.90
N TYR A 528 6.74 15.30 13.46
CA TYR A 528 5.30 15.36 13.67
C TYR A 528 4.87 16.56 14.50
N GLU A 529 5.58 16.87 15.60
CA GLU A 529 5.30 18.02 16.47
C GLU A 529 5.54 19.36 15.76
N ASN A 530 6.60 19.44 14.94
CA ASN A 530 6.97 20.65 14.21
C ASN A 530 6.17 20.84 12.92
N SER A 531 5.38 19.83 12.51
CA SER A 531 4.59 19.95 11.30
C SER A 531 3.46 21.00 11.47
N ASP A 532 3.35 21.89 10.50
CA ASP A 532 2.27 22.90 10.44
C ASP A 532 0.91 22.28 10.01
N LEU A 533 0.87 20.98 9.80
CA LEU A 533 -0.27 20.26 9.24
C LEU A 533 -1.37 19.98 10.25
N ASN A 534 -1.07 20.06 11.54
CA ASN A 534 -2.01 19.79 12.62
C ASN A 534 -2.16 21.03 13.52
N ASN A 535 -3.38 21.31 13.96
CA ASN A 535 -3.60 22.28 15.01
C ASN A 535 -2.92 21.81 16.31
N GLU A 536 -2.50 22.73 17.19
CA GLU A 536 -1.84 22.39 18.46
C GLU A 536 -2.65 21.37 19.31
N GLU A 537 -3.98 21.44 19.27
CA GLU A 537 -4.86 20.48 19.97
C GLU A 537 -4.85 19.07 19.35
N GLU A 538 -4.43 18.94 18.11
CA GLU A 538 -4.34 17.66 17.38
C GLU A 538 -2.95 17.01 17.53
N LYS A 539 -1.93 17.72 18.02
CA LYS A 539 -0.55 17.23 18.22
C LYS A 539 -0.40 16.40 19.50
N ASN A 540 -1.16 15.33 19.61
CA ASN A 540 -1.13 14.42 20.75
C ASN A 540 -0.65 13.01 20.37
N LEU A 541 -0.37 12.17 21.38
CA LEU A 541 0.12 10.81 21.17
C LEU A 541 -0.83 9.93 20.36
N GLU A 542 -2.14 10.07 20.55
CA GLU A 542 -3.14 9.25 19.86
C GLU A 542 -3.12 9.51 18.34
N ASN A 543 -3.05 10.78 17.95
CA ASN A 543 -2.99 11.17 16.56
C ASN A 543 -1.62 10.87 15.93
N PHE A 544 -0.54 10.98 16.71
CA PHE A 544 0.79 10.54 16.28
C PHE A 544 0.80 9.05 15.91
N LEU A 545 0.27 8.19 16.80
CA LEU A 545 0.15 6.76 16.55
C LEU A 545 -0.74 6.43 15.34
N ALA A 546 -1.84 7.17 15.17
CA ALA A 546 -2.70 7.03 13.99
C ALA A 546 -1.94 7.40 12.70
N THR A 547 -1.18 8.50 12.71
CA THR A 547 -0.37 8.94 11.58
C THR A 547 0.66 7.88 11.20
N ILE A 548 1.39 7.30 12.18
CA ILE A 548 2.34 6.21 11.92
C ILE A 548 1.64 4.99 11.34
N SER A 549 0.50 4.57 11.92
CA SER A 549 -0.24 3.41 11.41
C SER A 549 -0.69 3.60 9.96
N LEU A 550 -1.10 4.81 9.60
CA LEU A 550 -1.48 5.17 8.22
C LEU A 550 -0.27 5.34 7.29
N SER A 551 0.91 5.67 7.81
CA SER A 551 2.14 5.85 7.03
C SER A 551 2.88 4.53 6.80
N SER A 552 2.74 3.55 7.69
CA SER A 552 3.47 2.28 7.65
C SER A 552 3.25 1.46 6.38
N ASP A 553 2.13 1.65 5.68
CA ASP A 553 1.85 0.98 4.41
C ASP A 553 2.62 1.57 3.22
N MET A 554 3.28 2.75 3.38
CA MET A 554 3.83 3.53 2.26
C MET A 554 5.21 4.13 2.51
N ALA A 555 5.89 3.81 3.62
CA ALA A 555 7.21 4.39 3.92
C ALA A 555 8.25 3.96 2.87
N GLU A 556 8.54 4.85 1.94
CA GLU A 556 9.71 4.84 1.09
C GLU A 556 10.72 5.79 1.74
N GLU A 557 11.82 5.25 2.25
CA GLU A 557 12.95 6.06 2.74
C GLU A 557 13.61 6.72 1.53
N GLU A 558 13.42 8.02 1.36
CA GLU A 558 14.27 8.85 0.52
C GLU A 558 15.58 9.10 1.28
N GLU A 559 16.60 8.27 1.06
CA GLU A 559 17.98 8.66 1.40
C GLU A 559 18.39 9.81 0.49
N GLU A 560 18.45 11.02 1.03
CA GLU A 560 18.94 12.21 0.34
C GLU A 560 20.41 12.04 -0.08
N GLY A 561 20.71 12.28 -1.35
CA GLY A 561 22.06 12.68 -1.79
C GLY A 561 22.73 11.88 -2.90
N LEU A 562 22.25 10.72 -3.33
CA LEU A 562 22.82 9.96 -4.45
C LEU A 562 21.77 9.74 -5.55
N SER A 563 22.11 10.11 -6.79
CA SER A 563 21.31 9.75 -7.96
C SER A 563 21.26 8.22 -8.10
N LYS A 564 20.09 7.61 -7.94
CA LYS A 564 19.87 6.15 -7.88
C LYS A 564 18.84 5.70 -8.92
N VAL A 565 19.07 4.53 -9.54
CA VAL A 565 18.07 3.88 -10.39
C VAL A 565 16.90 3.40 -9.51
N SER A 566 15.69 3.71 -9.89
CA SER A 566 14.47 3.29 -9.18
C SER A 566 14.05 1.88 -9.58
N MET A 567 13.95 0.96 -8.63
CA MET A 567 13.48 -0.41 -8.84
C MET A 567 12.17 -0.64 -8.08
N MET A 568 11.11 -1.06 -8.77
CA MET A 568 9.81 -1.24 -8.11
C MET A 568 8.87 -2.17 -8.87
N THR A 569 7.81 -2.60 -8.21
CA THR A 569 6.71 -3.27 -8.92
C THR A 569 5.95 -2.26 -9.79
N MET A 570 5.30 -2.75 -10.87
CA MET A 570 4.45 -1.89 -11.68
C MET A 570 3.30 -1.23 -10.88
N HIS A 571 2.78 -1.90 -9.85
CA HIS A 571 1.78 -1.31 -8.97
C HIS A 571 2.33 -0.10 -8.20
N SER A 572 3.54 -0.22 -7.66
CA SER A 572 4.21 0.87 -6.93
C SER A 572 4.58 2.05 -7.83
N SER A 573 4.67 1.85 -9.15
CA SER A 573 4.98 2.92 -10.10
C SER A 573 3.80 3.86 -10.40
N LYS A 574 2.59 3.52 -9.93
CA LYS A 574 1.42 4.36 -10.14
C LYS A 574 1.61 5.73 -9.48
N GLY A 575 1.33 6.80 -10.22
CA GLY A 575 1.57 8.18 -9.79
C GLY A 575 2.98 8.72 -10.12
N LEU A 576 3.97 7.85 -10.34
CA LEU A 576 5.34 8.25 -10.68
C LEU A 576 5.54 8.43 -12.19
N GLU A 577 6.70 9.00 -12.57
CA GLU A 577 7.08 9.19 -13.98
C GLU A 577 8.60 9.27 -14.10
N PHE A 578 9.15 8.68 -15.15
CA PHE A 578 10.59 8.61 -15.38
C PHE A 578 10.93 8.86 -16.84
N PRO A 579 12.03 9.58 -17.15
CA PRO A 579 12.49 9.77 -18.52
C PRO A 579 12.75 8.47 -19.28
N VAL A 580 13.31 7.45 -18.62
CA VAL A 580 13.62 6.13 -19.20
C VAL A 580 13.07 5.02 -18.31
N VAL A 581 12.28 4.13 -18.90
CA VAL A 581 11.64 3.02 -18.19
C VAL A 581 11.98 1.69 -18.83
N PHE A 582 12.32 0.71 -18.01
CA PHE A 582 12.45 -0.68 -18.37
C PHE A 582 11.30 -1.46 -17.73
N ILE A 583 10.54 -2.23 -18.51
CA ILE A 583 9.57 -3.21 -18.00
C ILE A 583 10.12 -4.59 -18.33
N VAL A 584 10.45 -5.36 -17.30
CA VAL A 584 11.11 -6.65 -17.42
C VAL A 584 10.16 -7.81 -17.18
N GLY A 585 10.45 -8.99 -17.80
CA GLY A 585 9.66 -10.19 -17.59
C GLY A 585 8.32 -10.17 -18.30
N MET A 586 8.26 -9.65 -19.53
CA MET A 586 7.06 -9.61 -20.36
C MET A 586 6.74 -11.01 -20.94
N GLU A 587 6.34 -11.93 -20.06
CA GLU A 587 6.12 -13.35 -20.35
C GLU A 587 4.80 -13.85 -19.76
N GLU A 588 4.12 -14.76 -20.46
CA GLU A 588 2.95 -15.47 -19.90
C GLU A 588 3.33 -16.16 -18.58
N ASN A 589 2.42 -16.19 -17.62
CA ASN A 589 2.59 -16.66 -16.23
C ASN A 589 3.45 -15.78 -15.32
N ILE A 590 4.14 -14.77 -15.87
CA ILE A 590 4.84 -13.73 -15.14
C ILE A 590 4.06 -12.42 -15.25
N PHE A 591 3.83 -11.98 -16.50
CA PHE A 591 3.02 -10.80 -16.81
C PHE A 591 2.32 -10.97 -18.17
N PRO A 592 1.00 -11.35 -18.15
CA PRO A 592 0.13 -11.51 -16.99
C PRO A 592 0.49 -12.70 -16.09
N ILE A 593 0.11 -12.58 -14.79
CA ILE A 593 0.39 -13.64 -13.81
C ILE A 593 -0.44 -14.90 -14.08
N ALA A 594 0.11 -16.07 -13.71
CA ALA A 594 -0.55 -17.36 -13.90
C ALA A 594 -1.98 -17.42 -13.33
N ARG A 595 -2.24 -16.75 -12.18
CA ARG A 595 -3.57 -16.69 -11.56
C ARG A 595 -4.58 -16.01 -12.49
N ALA A 596 -4.23 -14.87 -13.08
CA ALA A 596 -5.12 -14.14 -13.98
C ALA A 596 -5.45 -14.93 -15.25
N ILE A 597 -4.47 -15.72 -15.76
CA ILE A 597 -4.68 -16.60 -16.92
C ILE A 597 -5.61 -17.77 -16.56
N SER A 598 -5.48 -18.33 -15.34
CA SER A 598 -6.22 -19.52 -14.91
C SER A 598 -7.62 -19.22 -14.35
N SER A 599 -7.91 -17.98 -14.02
CA SER A 599 -9.22 -17.57 -13.46
C SER A 599 -10.39 -17.71 -14.43
N MET A 600 -10.11 -17.84 -15.74
CA MET A 600 -11.10 -17.82 -16.83
C MET A 600 -12.01 -16.58 -16.81
N SER A 601 -11.58 -15.53 -16.09
CA SER A 601 -12.27 -14.24 -16.04
C SER A 601 -11.59 -13.24 -16.96
N ASP A 602 -12.32 -12.71 -17.92
CA ASP A 602 -11.80 -11.65 -18.80
C ASP A 602 -11.41 -10.41 -18.00
N SER A 603 -12.09 -10.12 -16.89
CA SER A 603 -11.80 -8.97 -16.03
C SER A 603 -10.41 -9.02 -15.41
N ASP A 604 -9.89 -10.21 -15.06
CA ASP A 604 -8.55 -10.36 -14.46
C ASP A 604 -7.45 -10.08 -15.49
N ILE A 605 -7.65 -10.51 -16.74
CA ILE A 605 -6.74 -10.17 -17.84
C ILE A 605 -6.84 -8.69 -18.20
N GLU A 606 -8.01 -8.11 -18.16
CA GLU A 606 -8.19 -6.67 -18.36
C GLU A 606 -7.50 -5.83 -17.27
N GLU A 607 -7.51 -6.29 -16.01
CA GLU A 607 -6.75 -5.63 -14.94
C GLU A 607 -5.23 -5.73 -15.15
N GLU A 608 -4.71 -6.89 -15.53
CA GLU A 608 -3.29 -7.04 -15.88
C GLU A 608 -2.92 -6.16 -17.11
N ARG A 609 -3.84 -6.00 -18.09
CA ARG A 609 -3.62 -5.10 -19.23
C ARG A 609 -3.62 -3.63 -18.81
N ARG A 610 -4.48 -3.22 -17.85
CA ARG A 610 -4.42 -1.89 -17.24
C ARG A 610 -3.10 -1.67 -16.51
N LEU A 611 -2.58 -2.70 -15.83
CA LEU A 611 -1.28 -2.64 -15.18
C LEU A 611 -0.14 -2.45 -16.20
N CYS A 612 -0.21 -3.12 -17.35
CA CYS A 612 0.72 -2.90 -18.45
C CYS A 612 0.62 -1.47 -18.99
N TYR A 613 -0.59 -0.99 -19.21
CA TYR A 613 -0.85 0.40 -19.62
C TYR A 613 -0.29 1.40 -18.60
N VAL A 614 -0.45 1.15 -17.30
CA VAL A 614 0.17 1.96 -16.24
C VAL A 614 1.69 1.97 -16.40
N GLY A 615 2.34 0.81 -16.53
CA GLY A 615 3.79 0.72 -16.70
C GLY A 615 4.29 1.49 -17.91
N ILE A 616 3.67 1.31 -19.08
CA ILE A 616 4.01 2.02 -20.33
C ILE A 616 3.89 3.54 -20.14
N THR A 617 2.82 4.00 -19.52
CA THR A 617 2.56 5.44 -19.31
C THR A 617 3.42 6.08 -18.20
N ARG A 618 4.31 5.30 -17.55
CA ARG A 618 5.35 5.88 -16.67
C ARG A 618 6.51 6.49 -17.44
N ALA A 619 6.75 6.01 -18.68
CA ALA A 619 7.82 6.48 -19.52
C ALA A 619 7.51 7.87 -20.12
N MET A 620 8.47 8.79 -19.96
CA MET A 620 8.37 10.12 -20.57
C MET A 620 8.97 10.15 -21.97
N ARG A 621 10.12 9.47 -22.21
CA ARG A 621 10.93 9.59 -23.42
C ARG A 621 11.30 8.25 -24.05
N VAL A 622 11.77 7.29 -23.26
CA VAL A 622 12.25 6.00 -23.76
C VAL A 622 11.65 4.86 -22.95
N LEU A 623 11.18 3.84 -23.65
CA LEU A 623 10.60 2.65 -23.04
C LEU A 623 11.25 1.38 -23.62
N TYR A 624 11.71 0.51 -22.74
CA TYR A 624 12.22 -0.83 -23.04
C TYR A 624 11.29 -1.87 -22.46
N LEU A 625 10.97 -2.88 -23.25
CA LEU A 625 10.20 -4.07 -22.85
C LEU A 625 11.08 -5.28 -23.08
N THR A 626 11.33 -6.08 -22.03
CA THR A 626 12.19 -7.25 -22.13
C THR A 626 11.47 -8.53 -21.75
N TYR A 627 11.85 -9.65 -22.38
CA TYR A 627 11.38 -10.99 -22.05
C TYR A 627 12.48 -12.01 -22.36
N VAL A 628 12.38 -13.19 -21.76
CA VAL A 628 13.43 -14.21 -21.87
C VAL A 628 12.90 -15.55 -22.38
N ALA A 629 13.80 -16.34 -22.99
CA ALA A 629 13.47 -17.69 -23.44
C ALA A 629 13.28 -18.67 -22.26
N THR A 630 14.06 -18.51 -21.19
CA THR A 630 13.97 -19.32 -19.97
C THR A 630 14.12 -18.43 -18.74
N ARG A 631 13.29 -18.63 -17.72
CA ARG A 631 13.35 -17.89 -16.46
C ARG A 631 13.36 -18.81 -15.26
N THR A 632 14.24 -18.53 -14.30
CA THR A 632 14.28 -19.21 -13.01
C THR A 632 13.71 -18.30 -11.93
N LEU A 633 12.57 -18.70 -11.35
CA LEU A 633 11.97 -18.03 -10.19
C LEU A 633 11.68 -19.06 -9.11
N TYR A 634 11.93 -18.70 -7.84
CA TYR A 634 11.71 -19.59 -6.69
C TYR A 634 12.38 -20.97 -6.84
N GLY A 635 13.57 -21.01 -7.46
CA GLY A 635 14.33 -22.24 -7.69
C GLY A 635 13.78 -23.16 -8.80
N LYS A 636 12.77 -22.71 -9.56
CA LYS A 636 12.21 -23.47 -10.69
C LYS A 636 12.46 -22.73 -12.00
N THR A 637 13.11 -23.43 -12.94
CA THR A 637 13.30 -22.90 -14.30
C THR A 637 12.09 -23.26 -15.16
N SER A 638 11.51 -22.25 -15.78
CA SER A 638 10.37 -22.36 -16.69
C SER A 638 10.71 -21.77 -18.06
N VAL A 639 10.04 -22.30 -19.09
CA VAL A 639 9.99 -21.71 -20.43
C VAL A 639 8.60 -21.12 -20.57
N ASN A 640 8.52 -19.82 -20.66
CA ASN A 640 7.27 -19.12 -20.85
C ASN A 640 7.17 -18.57 -22.28
N MET A 641 5.95 -18.46 -22.80
CA MET A 641 5.72 -17.73 -24.04
C MET A 641 5.89 -16.23 -23.78
N ARG A 642 6.19 -15.46 -24.82
CA ARG A 642 6.13 -14.00 -24.73
C ARG A 642 4.75 -13.56 -24.26
N SER A 643 4.68 -12.52 -23.49
CA SER A 643 3.42 -11.92 -23.01
C SER A 643 2.48 -11.62 -24.17
N ARG A 644 1.19 -11.96 -24.01
CA ARG A 644 0.15 -11.54 -24.97
C ARG A 644 0.10 -10.04 -25.18
N PHE A 645 0.47 -9.26 -24.15
CA PHE A 645 0.50 -7.81 -24.24
C PHE A 645 1.51 -7.31 -25.29
N LEU A 646 2.63 -8.01 -25.50
CA LEU A 646 3.56 -7.67 -26.57
C LEU A 646 2.98 -7.95 -27.98
N ALA A 647 2.08 -8.93 -28.11
CA ALA A 647 1.40 -9.18 -29.37
C ALA A 647 0.28 -8.17 -29.69
N GLU A 648 -0.19 -7.45 -28.66
CA GLU A 648 -1.20 -6.40 -28.78
C GLU A 648 -0.62 -5.02 -29.12
N LEU A 649 0.71 -4.88 -29.22
CA LEU A 649 1.37 -3.61 -29.56
C LEU A 649 1.46 -3.42 -31.08
N PRO A 650 1.27 -2.18 -31.58
CA PRO A 650 1.35 -1.91 -33.01
C PRO A 650 2.80 -1.87 -33.50
N GLU A 651 3.07 -2.49 -34.65
CA GLU A 651 4.40 -2.56 -35.25
C GLU A 651 4.99 -1.17 -35.58
N GLU A 652 4.15 -0.23 -35.91
CA GLU A 652 4.55 1.15 -36.31
C GLU A 652 5.14 1.94 -35.14
N THR A 653 4.84 1.57 -33.89
CA THR A 653 5.32 2.27 -32.70
C THR A 653 6.35 1.48 -31.91
N THR A 654 6.70 0.27 -32.38
CA THR A 654 7.64 -0.64 -31.70
C THR A 654 8.84 -0.96 -32.58
N GLU A 655 9.98 -1.23 -31.94
CA GLU A 655 11.21 -1.66 -32.55
C GLU A 655 11.70 -2.93 -31.86
N VAL A 656 11.79 -4.03 -32.59
CA VAL A 656 12.37 -5.28 -32.09
C VAL A 656 13.89 -5.23 -32.31
N LEU A 657 14.62 -5.17 -31.18
CA LEU A 657 16.08 -5.14 -31.21
C LEU A 657 16.65 -6.52 -31.52
N ASP A 658 17.79 -6.55 -32.21
CA ASP A 658 18.47 -7.82 -32.54
C ASP A 658 18.67 -8.67 -31.28
N SER A 659 18.30 -9.94 -31.39
CA SER A 659 18.37 -10.89 -30.28
C SER A 659 19.52 -11.89 -30.54
N PRO A 660 20.25 -12.34 -29.50
CA PRO A 660 21.19 -13.46 -29.63
C PRO A 660 20.46 -14.76 -29.97
N VAL A 661 19.15 -14.83 -29.82
CA VAL A 661 18.28 -15.90 -30.25
C VAL A 661 17.73 -15.54 -31.63
N LYS A 662 18.16 -16.28 -32.69
CA LYS A 662 17.62 -16.05 -34.04
C LYS A 662 16.13 -16.42 -34.06
N VAL A 663 15.27 -15.42 -34.02
CA VAL A 663 13.83 -15.57 -34.28
C VAL A 663 13.59 -15.13 -35.74
N ASN A 664 12.99 -15.97 -36.54
CA ASN A 664 12.65 -15.60 -37.91
C ASN A 664 11.61 -14.48 -37.94
N LYS A 665 11.91 -13.38 -38.64
CA LYS A 665 11.09 -12.15 -38.75
C LYS A 665 9.67 -12.38 -39.35
N TYR A 666 9.36 -13.59 -39.81
CA TYR A 666 8.13 -13.86 -40.57
C TYR A 666 7.10 -14.77 -39.86
N ASP A 667 7.38 -15.21 -38.64
CA ASP A 667 6.47 -16.15 -37.96
C ASP A 667 5.73 -15.49 -36.78
N HIS A 668 4.62 -14.84 -37.10
CA HIS A 668 3.57 -14.53 -36.11
C HIS A 668 2.94 -15.78 -35.47
N ALA A 669 3.38 -16.96 -35.86
CA ALA A 669 2.85 -18.27 -35.42
C ALA A 669 3.89 -19.35 -35.10
N ASP A 670 5.21 -19.08 -35.13
CA ASP A 670 6.19 -20.14 -34.90
C ASP A 670 6.50 -20.37 -33.42
N TYR A 671 5.49 -20.88 -32.71
CA TYR A 671 5.65 -21.53 -31.41
C TYR A 671 6.57 -22.73 -31.44
N SER A 672 6.96 -23.21 -32.64
CA SER A 672 7.78 -24.43 -32.86
C SER A 672 9.23 -24.24 -32.39
N LEU A 673 9.79 -23.03 -32.52
CA LEU A 673 11.17 -22.76 -32.07
C LEU A 673 11.29 -22.72 -30.54
N LEU A 674 10.34 -22.10 -29.85
CA LEU A 674 10.29 -22.10 -28.39
C LEU A 674 9.96 -23.52 -27.88
N HIS A 675 9.08 -24.24 -28.55
CA HIS A 675 8.75 -25.63 -28.23
C HIS A 675 9.95 -26.56 -28.45
N ASN A 676 10.69 -26.42 -29.54
CA ASN A 676 11.91 -27.19 -29.82
C ASN A 676 13.03 -26.86 -28.83
N TYR A 677 13.15 -25.60 -28.38
CA TYR A 677 14.09 -25.21 -27.33
C TYR A 677 13.68 -25.80 -25.97
N ALA A 678 12.39 -25.76 -25.63
CA ALA A 678 11.83 -26.36 -24.42
C ALA A 678 12.04 -27.90 -24.41
N GLU A 679 11.81 -28.58 -25.52
CA GLU A 679 12.03 -30.02 -25.67
C GLU A 679 13.52 -30.38 -25.56
N LYS A 680 14.41 -29.59 -26.18
CA LYS A 680 15.86 -29.80 -26.11
C LYS A 680 16.39 -29.59 -24.67
N TYR A 681 15.88 -28.61 -23.93
CA TYR A 681 16.25 -28.34 -22.53
C TYR A 681 15.66 -29.38 -21.58
N LYS A 682 14.41 -29.85 -21.79
CA LYS A 682 13.81 -30.97 -21.04
C LYS A 682 14.60 -32.26 -21.24
N LYS A 683 15.06 -32.54 -22.45
CA LYS A 683 15.94 -33.69 -22.75
C LYS A 683 17.29 -33.57 -22.06
N GLN A 684 17.88 -32.39 -22.04
CA GLN A 684 19.17 -32.12 -21.39
C GLN A 684 19.09 -32.23 -19.86
N MET A 685 18.02 -31.70 -19.24
CA MET A 685 17.76 -31.82 -17.79
C MET A 685 17.47 -33.27 -17.37
N ASN A 686 16.72 -34.05 -18.17
CA ASN A 686 16.50 -35.46 -17.90
C ASN A 686 17.79 -36.29 -18.01
N VAL A 687 18.68 -36.00 -18.94
CA VAL A 687 19.97 -36.69 -19.10
C VAL A 687 20.91 -36.36 -17.93
N ASP A 688 20.95 -35.12 -17.44
CA ASP A 688 21.80 -34.73 -16.32
C ASP A 688 21.29 -35.26 -14.96
N ASN A 689 19.97 -35.32 -14.76
CA ASN A 689 19.37 -35.95 -13.58
C ASN A 689 19.56 -37.50 -13.62
N ILE A 690 19.42 -38.14 -14.74
CA ILE A 690 19.68 -39.59 -14.90
C ILE A 690 21.17 -39.90 -14.64
N LYS A 691 22.10 -39.06 -15.11
CA LYS A 691 23.53 -39.20 -14.84
C LYS A 691 23.88 -38.95 -13.38
N LYS A 692 23.17 -38.02 -12.67
CA LYS A 692 23.36 -37.82 -11.24
C LYS A 692 22.84 -38.98 -10.41
N VAL A 693 21.67 -39.51 -10.71
CA VAL A 693 21.08 -40.69 -10.04
C VAL A 693 21.89 -41.95 -10.31
N ALA A 694 22.41 -42.12 -11.54
CA ALA A 694 23.28 -43.25 -11.88
C ALA A 694 24.66 -43.17 -11.23
N ARG A 695 25.17 -42.00 -10.84
CA ARG A 695 26.43 -41.86 -10.07
C ARG A 695 26.24 -42.04 -8.57
N SER A 696 25.03 -41.83 -8.04
CA SER A 696 24.71 -42.08 -6.63
C SER A 696 24.31 -43.52 -6.31
N ALA A 697 24.09 -44.34 -7.32
CA ALA A 697 23.68 -45.76 -7.23
C ALA A 697 24.79 -46.78 -7.53
N ARG A 698 26.06 -46.38 -7.49
CA ARG A 698 27.18 -47.35 -7.50
C ARG A 698 27.71 -47.54 -6.09
N PRO A 699 27.83 -48.81 -5.64
CA PRO A 699 28.27 -49.19 -4.27
C PRO A 699 29.70 -48.78 -3.97
#